data_3d60e5847d3215a28b549ef628952767
#
_entry.id   3d60e5847d3215a28b549ef628952767
#
_cell.length_a   1.000
_cell.length_b   1.000
_cell.length_c   1.000
_cell.angle_alpha   90.00
_cell.angle_beta   90.00
_cell.angle_gamma   90.00
#
_symmetry.space_group_name_H-M   'P 1'
#
loop_
_entity.id
_entity.type
_entity.pdbx_description
1 polymer ?
#
loop_
_entity_poly.entity_id
_entity_poly.type
_entity_poly.pdbx_seq_one_letter_code
_entity_poly.pdbx_strand_id
1 'polypeptide(L)'
;MAVSQMQKLSLILPKDDLDSLLLALQSEAKIQIYDLSEQEEWQAAFEANTLSQPLTEDNRQVLVELQKRQEQVEKMIQTLEPYMPEKKALQALKEEPLSLSFDDLQAHGMIRDEDLLLTKLKRQLRVLDKARQKIADAKREIERLEKWRPLEVTPAALATFHYVHGLIGTIPNSDTDAVRSSLKAHPELELEEVFTSETEHGYVILYRSGDRVAVQELLEEHGFKELDYEEEQVPAAYLDRLEGEIKEQEAVVAATLAELQNSQKELDQLKYQMDYLLSLGAREEAKSLLASTQSLVALEGWIETSQVASLRDFLQEGFGSRVLLETRDVTEKDWDDVPIQLRNSALVEPFELVTEMYALPKYYEKDPTPIVSLFYFVFFGMMVADIGYGLLLTVATGFALKAFKLKPGTAKNLRFFSLLGISVALWGVVYGSFFGFEMPFALISTTSNAMTILILSVVFGFITVLVGLFLGGMKNVRLKDYTEAYNAGFAWVLILLGLMLLAVGNILPGMSLLVPIGKWLAILNAIGILIVSIVSAKKLSGLASGLFNLYNVSGYVGDLVSFTRLMALGLSGASIGSAFNLIVNLFPPLGRFTVGLVLFIVLHAINMFLSFLSGYVHGARLIFVEFFGKFYEGGGKPFRPLKPSERYIKTKK
;
A
#
# COMPACT_ATOMS: atom_id res chain seq x y z
N MET A 1 11.90 6.26 27.92
CA MET A 1 10.52 6.03 27.51
C MET A 1 10.53 5.89 26.01
N ALA A 2 9.76 4.96 25.45
CA ALA A 2 9.76 4.74 23.98
C ALA A 2 9.01 5.86 23.23
N VAL A 3 8.09 6.57 23.88
CA VAL A 3 7.50 7.82 23.35
C VAL A 3 8.52 8.93 23.55
N SER A 4 8.93 9.57 22.45
CA SER A 4 9.84 10.71 22.49
C SER A 4 9.21 11.89 23.22
N GLN A 5 10.00 12.57 24.04
CA GLN A 5 9.56 13.80 24.69
C GLN A 5 9.55 14.93 23.65
N MET A 6 8.42 15.62 23.57
CA MET A 6 8.21 16.74 22.66
C MET A 6 8.21 18.06 23.42
N GLN A 7 8.57 19.13 22.73
CA GLN A 7 8.37 20.50 23.17
C GLN A 7 7.59 21.28 22.12
N LYS A 8 6.73 22.19 22.56
CA LYS A 8 6.11 23.17 21.69
C LYS A 8 7.11 24.28 21.44
N LEU A 9 7.33 24.63 20.19
CA LEU A 9 8.18 25.73 19.78
C LEU A 9 7.35 26.83 19.13
N SER A 10 7.79 28.08 19.34
CA SER A 10 7.27 29.26 18.68
C SER A 10 8.44 29.99 18.04
N LEU A 11 8.31 30.30 16.74
CA LEU A 11 9.27 31.08 15.97
C LEU A 11 8.60 32.38 15.51
N ILE A 12 9.26 33.51 15.75
CA ILE A 12 8.83 34.81 15.25
C ILE A 12 9.96 35.41 14.40
N LEU A 13 9.62 35.85 13.19
CA LEU A 13 10.60 36.36 12.22
C LEU A 13 9.99 37.44 11.32
N PRO A 14 10.83 38.27 10.65
CA PRO A 14 10.39 39.15 9.59
C PRO A 14 9.79 38.37 8.40
N LYS A 15 8.76 38.92 7.79
CA LYS A 15 8.05 38.30 6.67
C LYS A 15 8.96 38.01 5.47
N ASP A 16 9.96 38.84 5.23
CA ASP A 16 10.91 38.70 4.13
C ASP A 16 11.82 37.47 4.28
N ASP A 17 12.03 36.98 5.49
CA ASP A 17 12.86 35.82 5.77
C ASP A 17 12.08 34.48 5.77
N LEU A 18 10.77 34.50 5.56
CA LEU A 18 9.88 33.32 5.68
C LEU A 18 10.29 32.18 4.73
N ASP A 19 10.48 32.47 3.46
CA ASP A 19 10.81 31.44 2.46
C ASP A 19 12.17 30.79 2.76
N SER A 20 13.13 31.59 3.18
CA SER A 20 14.46 31.12 3.60
C SER A 20 14.39 30.25 4.84
N LEU A 21 13.53 30.62 5.81
CA LEU A 21 13.32 29.83 7.02
C LEU A 21 12.64 28.50 6.69
N LEU A 22 11.54 28.50 5.92
CA LEU A 22 10.85 27.26 5.55
C LEU A 22 11.76 26.31 4.77
N LEU A 23 12.63 26.83 3.90
CA LEU A 23 13.64 26.04 3.20
C LEU A 23 14.64 25.41 4.19
N ALA A 24 15.14 26.20 5.13
CA ALA A 24 16.08 25.74 6.16
C ALA A 24 15.44 24.71 7.10
N LEU A 25 14.19 24.91 7.53
CA LEU A 25 13.45 23.95 8.35
C LEU A 25 13.17 22.64 7.61
N GLN A 26 12.88 22.72 6.31
CA GLN A 26 12.68 21.54 5.48
C GLN A 26 13.96 20.71 5.32
N SER A 27 15.14 21.36 5.18
CA SER A 27 16.42 20.66 5.09
C SER A 27 16.75 19.89 6.37
N GLU A 28 16.43 20.47 7.54
CA GLU A 28 16.64 19.84 8.85
C GLU A 28 15.64 18.73 9.17
N ALA A 29 14.42 18.82 8.65
CA ALA A 29 13.36 17.81 8.81
C ALA A 29 13.04 17.43 10.27
N LYS A 30 13.07 18.43 11.19
CA LYS A 30 12.97 18.23 12.64
C LYS A 30 11.69 18.79 13.26
N ILE A 31 10.94 19.62 12.53
CA ILE A 31 9.81 20.37 13.06
C ILE A 31 8.54 19.97 12.33
N GLN A 32 7.50 19.65 13.08
CA GLN A 32 6.14 19.58 12.57
C GLN A 32 5.43 20.90 12.85
N ILE A 33 5.02 21.59 11.80
CA ILE A 33 4.30 22.85 11.91
C ILE A 33 2.85 22.55 12.33
N TYR A 34 2.31 23.39 13.21
CA TYR A 34 0.96 23.31 13.71
C TYR A 34 0.11 24.45 13.14
N ASP A 35 -1.19 24.18 12.90
CA ASP A 35 -2.11 25.20 12.37
C ASP A 35 -2.51 26.18 13.47
N LEU A 36 -2.05 27.43 13.35
CA LEU A 36 -2.35 28.47 14.31
C LEU A 36 -3.80 28.95 14.24
N SER A 37 -4.46 28.81 13.10
CA SER A 37 -5.85 29.26 12.94
C SER A 37 -6.86 28.40 13.71
N GLU A 38 -6.50 27.15 14.04
CA GLU A 38 -7.32 26.22 14.81
C GLU A 38 -7.16 26.35 16.32
N GLN A 39 -6.16 27.14 16.79
CA GLN A 39 -5.89 27.28 18.22
C GLN A 39 -6.74 28.38 18.87
N GLU A 40 -7.40 28.04 19.99
CA GLU A 40 -8.22 28.98 20.78
C GLU A 40 -7.45 30.27 21.17
N GLU A 41 -6.15 30.16 21.47
CA GLU A 41 -5.27 31.28 21.85
C GLU A 41 -5.14 32.33 20.75
N TRP A 42 -5.21 31.92 19.47
CA TRP A 42 -5.00 32.77 18.30
C TRP A 42 -6.29 33.16 17.59
N GLN A 43 -7.42 32.44 17.81
CA GLN A 43 -8.69 32.66 17.13
C GLN A 43 -9.20 34.11 17.28
N ALA A 44 -9.16 34.64 18.48
CA ALA A 44 -9.62 36.04 18.73
C ALA A 44 -8.80 37.07 17.92
N ALA A 45 -7.51 36.83 17.69
CA ALA A 45 -6.67 37.71 16.90
C ALA A 45 -6.91 37.60 15.40
N PHE A 46 -7.25 36.40 14.91
CA PHE A 46 -7.69 36.17 13.53
C PHE A 46 -9.07 36.76 13.27
N GLU A 47 -10.04 36.59 14.19
CA GLU A 47 -11.39 37.16 14.09
C GLU A 47 -11.38 38.70 14.11
N ALA A 48 -10.47 39.30 14.89
CA ALA A 48 -10.28 40.75 14.94
C ALA A 48 -9.53 41.32 13.71
N ASN A 49 -9.13 40.48 12.72
CA ASN A 49 -8.28 40.81 11.57
C ASN A 49 -6.94 41.49 11.95
N THR A 50 -6.45 41.26 13.16
CA THR A 50 -5.11 41.70 13.59
C THR A 50 -4.02 40.77 13.10
N LEU A 51 -4.36 39.51 12.85
CA LEU A 51 -3.52 38.50 12.23
C LEU A 51 -4.17 37.97 10.94
N SER A 52 -3.35 37.59 9.99
CA SER A 52 -3.75 36.93 8.75
C SER A 52 -2.84 35.75 8.47
N GLN A 53 -3.29 34.82 7.67
CA GLN A 53 -2.40 33.79 7.16
C GLN A 53 -1.42 34.41 6.13
N PRO A 54 -0.13 34.04 6.12
CA PRO A 54 0.81 34.49 5.08
C PRO A 54 0.44 34.01 3.68
N LEU A 55 -0.46 33.03 3.56
CA LEU A 55 -0.95 32.50 2.30
C LEU A 55 -1.88 33.54 1.64
N THR A 56 -1.31 34.34 0.74
CA THR A 56 -2.06 35.32 -0.07
C THR A 56 -2.79 34.65 -1.24
N GLU A 57 -3.66 35.39 -1.92
CA GLU A 57 -4.34 34.88 -3.13
C GLU A 57 -3.34 34.50 -4.24
N ASP A 58 -2.24 35.24 -4.35
CA ASP A 58 -1.14 34.93 -5.28
C ASP A 58 -0.51 33.57 -4.93
N ASN A 59 -0.28 33.27 -3.67
CA ASN A 59 0.29 31.99 -3.24
C ASN A 59 -0.68 30.82 -3.48
N ARG A 60 -2.00 31.04 -3.38
CA ARG A 60 -3.00 30.03 -3.76
C ARG A 60 -2.95 29.71 -5.25
N GLN A 61 -2.75 30.73 -6.08
CA GLN A 61 -2.55 30.54 -7.52
C GLN A 61 -1.25 29.75 -7.80
N VAL A 62 -0.17 30.05 -7.06
CA VAL A 62 1.09 29.27 -7.13
C VAL A 62 0.86 27.81 -6.77
N LEU A 63 0.11 27.52 -5.71
CA LEU A 63 -0.23 26.13 -5.33
C LEU A 63 -0.99 25.40 -6.43
N VAL A 64 -1.99 26.06 -7.04
CA VAL A 64 -2.75 25.46 -8.14
C VAL A 64 -1.86 25.21 -9.35
N GLU A 65 -0.92 26.12 -9.65
CA GLU A 65 0.04 25.94 -10.74
C GLU A 65 1.03 24.81 -10.45
N LEU A 66 1.53 24.72 -9.21
CA LEU A 66 2.39 23.61 -8.76
C LEU A 66 1.68 22.26 -8.89
N GLN A 67 0.43 22.17 -8.47
CA GLN A 67 -0.36 20.94 -8.61
C GLN A 67 -0.52 20.53 -10.09
N LYS A 68 -0.83 21.47 -10.97
CA LYS A 68 -0.89 21.19 -12.42
C LYS A 68 0.45 20.69 -12.98
N ARG A 69 1.55 21.28 -12.54
CA ARG A 69 2.89 20.85 -12.95
C ARG A 69 3.22 19.46 -12.40
N GLN A 70 2.91 19.19 -11.15
CA GLN A 70 3.05 17.86 -10.54
C GLN A 70 2.27 16.81 -11.34
N GLU A 71 1.01 17.07 -11.69
CA GLU A 71 0.20 16.16 -12.51
C GLU A 71 0.82 15.93 -13.91
N GLN A 72 1.34 16.98 -14.54
CA GLN A 72 1.97 16.85 -15.87
C GLN A 72 3.25 16.01 -15.82
N VAL A 73 4.12 16.25 -14.83
CA VAL A 73 5.35 15.49 -14.62
C VAL A 73 5.03 14.04 -14.26
N GLU A 74 4.08 13.80 -13.36
CA GLU A 74 3.67 12.46 -12.97
C GLU A 74 3.10 11.66 -14.14
N LYS A 75 2.21 12.28 -14.92
CA LYS A 75 1.67 11.65 -16.13
C LYS A 75 2.77 11.31 -17.14
N MET A 76 3.77 12.17 -17.27
CA MET A 76 4.90 11.91 -18.17
C MET A 76 5.76 10.76 -17.66
N ILE A 77 6.05 10.70 -16.37
CA ILE A 77 6.78 9.58 -15.75
C ILE A 77 6.03 8.26 -16.00
N GLN A 78 4.73 8.22 -15.71
CA GLN A 78 3.90 7.02 -15.91
C GLN A 78 3.82 6.60 -17.38
N THR A 79 3.85 7.56 -18.31
CA THR A 79 3.81 7.28 -19.75
C THR A 79 5.15 6.78 -20.27
N LEU A 80 6.28 7.25 -19.71
CA LEU A 80 7.62 6.86 -20.15
C LEU A 80 8.10 5.54 -19.53
N GLU A 81 7.75 5.24 -18.29
CA GLU A 81 8.23 4.03 -17.59
C GLU A 81 8.03 2.74 -18.39
N PRO A 82 6.91 2.50 -19.10
CA PRO A 82 6.71 1.30 -19.90
C PRO A 82 7.65 1.16 -21.10
N TYR A 83 8.23 2.26 -21.59
CA TYR A 83 9.17 2.24 -22.71
C TYR A 83 10.62 2.02 -22.28
N MET A 84 10.90 2.16 -20.98
CA MET A 84 12.25 1.91 -20.48
C MET A 84 12.62 0.43 -20.62
N PRO A 85 13.92 0.11 -20.80
CA PRO A 85 14.37 -1.26 -20.85
C PRO A 85 13.88 -2.03 -19.62
N GLU A 86 13.21 -3.15 -19.83
CA GLU A 86 12.75 -4.00 -18.72
C GLU A 86 13.96 -4.43 -17.88
N LYS A 87 14.11 -3.79 -16.73
CA LYS A 87 15.04 -4.27 -15.72
C LYS A 87 14.44 -5.53 -15.11
N LYS A 88 15.19 -6.62 -15.14
CA LYS A 88 14.78 -7.82 -14.41
C LYS A 88 14.46 -7.40 -12.97
N ALA A 89 13.30 -7.79 -12.44
CA ALA A 89 12.84 -7.38 -11.11
C ALA A 89 13.92 -7.52 -10.02
N LEU A 90 14.72 -8.57 -10.11
CA LEU A 90 15.86 -8.80 -9.20
C LEU A 90 17.02 -7.79 -9.38
N GLN A 91 17.21 -7.23 -10.56
CA GLN A 91 18.23 -6.20 -10.80
C GLN A 91 17.77 -4.84 -10.29
N ALA A 92 16.50 -4.49 -10.53
CA ALA A 92 15.90 -3.25 -10.01
C ALA A 92 15.96 -3.16 -8.47
N LEU A 93 15.78 -4.28 -7.77
CA LEU A 93 15.88 -4.36 -6.32
C LEU A 93 17.32 -4.26 -5.77
N LYS A 94 18.35 -4.48 -6.60
CA LYS A 94 19.77 -4.36 -6.23
C LYS A 94 20.35 -2.97 -6.48
N GLU A 95 19.71 -2.18 -7.33
CA GLU A 95 20.17 -0.83 -7.65
C GLU A 95 19.99 0.10 -6.45
N GLU A 96 20.93 1.03 -6.29
CA GLU A 96 20.76 2.09 -5.30
C GLU A 96 19.62 2.99 -5.73
N PRO A 97 18.69 3.33 -4.82
CA PRO A 97 17.73 4.37 -5.11
C PRO A 97 18.49 5.66 -5.45
N LEU A 98 17.95 6.40 -6.40
CA LEU A 98 18.47 7.72 -6.74
C LEU A 98 18.65 8.52 -5.46
N SER A 99 19.85 9.07 -5.22
CA SER A 99 20.15 9.81 -3.98
C SER A 99 20.85 11.11 -4.33
N LEU A 100 20.36 12.20 -3.75
CA LEU A 100 20.91 13.55 -3.91
C LEU A 100 21.03 14.22 -2.54
N SER A 101 21.92 15.20 -2.42
CA SER A 101 21.87 16.14 -1.30
C SER A 101 20.63 17.05 -1.44
N PHE A 102 20.21 17.66 -0.34
CA PHE A 102 19.07 18.61 -0.41
C PHE A 102 19.38 19.79 -1.34
N ASP A 103 20.60 20.31 -1.28
CA ASP A 103 21.03 21.44 -2.12
C ASP A 103 21.07 21.06 -3.61
N ASP A 104 21.55 19.85 -3.92
CA ASP A 104 21.52 19.33 -5.29
C ASP A 104 20.09 19.15 -5.78
N LEU A 105 19.17 18.67 -4.92
CA LEU A 105 17.76 18.56 -5.27
C LEU A 105 17.14 19.92 -5.60
N GLN A 106 17.47 20.96 -4.83
CA GLN A 106 17.03 22.34 -5.10
C GLN A 106 17.62 22.86 -6.42
N ALA A 107 18.91 22.63 -6.65
CA ALA A 107 19.60 23.05 -7.88
C ALA A 107 19.06 22.34 -9.14
N HIS A 108 18.81 21.03 -9.06
CA HIS A 108 18.25 20.25 -10.18
C HIS A 108 16.76 20.53 -10.42
N GLY A 109 16.00 20.83 -9.37
CA GLY A 109 14.59 21.18 -9.50
C GLY A 109 14.33 22.55 -10.12
N MET A 110 15.30 23.47 -10.05
CA MET A 110 15.25 24.79 -10.71
C MET A 110 15.64 24.77 -12.18
N ILE A 111 15.64 23.61 -12.87
CA ILE A 111 15.99 23.52 -14.28
C ILE A 111 15.03 24.40 -15.09
N ARG A 112 15.56 25.49 -15.66
CA ARG A 112 14.81 26.43 -16.52
C ARG A 112 14.26 25.80 -17.81
N ASP A 113 14.74 24.61 -18.18
CA ASP A 113 14.39 23.89 -19.41
C ASP A 113 13.34 22.78 -19.22
N GLU A 114 12.57 22.82 -18.13
CA GLU A 114 11.50 21.85 -17.83
C GLU A 114 10.48 21.76 -18.97
N ASP A 115 10.00 22.90 -19.42
CA ASP A 115 9.03 22.98 -20.51
C ASP A 115 9.61 22.44 -21.83
N LEU A 116 10.91 22.61 -22.05
CA LEU A 116 11.63 22.04 -23.19
C LEU A 116 11.70 20.52 -23.11
N LEU A 117 12.02 19.96 -21.94
CA LEU A 117 12.09 18.52 -21.74
C LEU A 117 10.72 17.87 -21.93
N LEU A 118 9.68 18.40 -21.28
CA LEU A 118 8.30 17.92 -21.42
C LEU A 118 7.82 18.06 -22.88
N THR A 119 8.16 19.15 -23.55
CA THR A 119 7.78 19.39 -24.94
C THR A 119 8.48 18.41 -25.88
N LYS A 120 9.79 18.14 -25.68
CA LYS A 120 10.55 17.12 -26.42
C LYS A 120 9.90 15.76 -26.31
N LEU A 121 9.64 15.31 -25.08
CA LEU A 121 9.05 14.00 -24.81
C LEU A 121 7.61 13.88 -25.35
N LYS A 122 6.79 14.92 -25.15
CA LYS A 122 5.44 14.98 -25.74
C LYS A 122 5.47 14.89 -27.26
N ARG A 123 6.46 15.53 -27.90
CA ARG A 123 6.64 15.44 -29.36
C ARG A 123 6.98 14.02 -29.79
N GLN A 124 7.93 13.36 -29.13
CA GLN A 124 8.31 11.98 -29.46
C GLN A 124 7.13 11.02 -29.31
N LEU A 125 6.36 11.12 -28.21
CA LEU A 125 5.16 10.30 -28.01
C LEU A 125 4.10 10.56 -29.08
N ARG A 126 3.88 11.83 -29.47
CA ARG A 126 2.95 12.16 -30.58
C ARG A 126 3.38 11.59 -31.90
N VAL A 127 4.69 11.57 -32.20
CA VAL A 127 5.22 10.95 -33.43
C VAL A 127 4.93 9.45 -33.40
N LEU A 128 5.18 8.79 -32.27
CA LEU A 128 4.91 7.36 -32.09
C LEU A 128 3.43 7.04 -32.30
N ASP A 129 2.54 7.79 -31.65
CA ASP A 129 1.09 7.58 -31.73
C ASP A 129 0.57 7.79 -33.16
N LYS A 130 1.02 8.86 -33.82
CA LYS A 130 0.65 9.13 -35.22
C LYS A 130 1.13 8.04 -36.17
N ALA A 131 2.36 7.55 -35.98
CA ALA A 131 2.88 6.47 -36.81
C ALA A 131 2.09 5.17 -36.60
N ARG A 132 1.77 4.83 -35.37
CA ARG A 132 0.92 3.66 -35.03
C ARG A 132 -0.48 3.78 -35.59
N GLN A 133 -1.07 4.99 -35.55
CA GLN A 133 -2.38 5.22 -36.11
C GLN A 133 -2.38 5.03 -37.62
N LYS A 134 -1.37 5.60 -38.32
CA LYS A 134 -1.23 5.41 -39.78
C LYS A 134 -1.09 3.94 -40.16
N ILE A 135 -0.29 3.18 -39.41
CA ILE A 135 -0.16 1.72 -39.61
C ILE A 135 -1.50 1.02 -39.45
N ALA A 136 -2.25 1.38 -38.40
CA ALA A 136 -3.56 0.76 -38.11
C ALA A 136 -4.59 1.12 -39.20
N ASP A 137 -4.58 2.36 -39.69
CA ASP A 137 -5.46 2.81 -40.76
C ASP A 137 -5.12 2.12 -42.08
N ALA A 138 -3.82 2.08 -42.46
CA ALA A 138 -3.35 1.38 -43.64
C ALA A 138 -3.64 -0.13 -43.60
N LYS A 139 -3.48 -0.80 -42.44
CA LYS A 139 -3.81 -2.22 -42.29
C LYS A 139 -5.32 -2.49 -42.45
N ARG A 140 -6.18 -1.61 -41.90
CA ARG A 140 -7.64 -1.72 -42.12
C ARG A 140 -8.03 -1.57 -43.58
N GLU A 141 -7.35 -0.66 -44.26
CA GLU A 141 -7.59 -0.43 -45.69
C GLU A 141 -7.11 -1.60 -46.54
N ILE A 142 -5.93 -2.16 -46.22
CA ILE A 142 -5.46 -3.39 -46.86
C ILE A 142 -6.46 -4.55 -46.63
N GLU A 143 -6.93 -4.77 -45.43
CA GLU A 143 -7.90 -5.84 -45.11
C GLU A 143 -9.21 -5.66 -45.90
N ARG A 144 -9.65 -4.42 -46.10
CA ARG A 144 -10.84 -4.10 -46.90
C ARG A 144 -10.64 -4.39 -48.37
N LEU A 145 -9.45 -4.07 -48.90
CA LEU A 145 -9.17 -4.08 -50.35
C LEU A 145 -8.42 -5.33 -50.82
N GLU A 146 -7.87 -6.15 -49.94
CA GLU A 146 -7.02 -7.33 -50.31
C GLU A 146 -7.76 -8.28 -51.26
N LYS A 147 -9.07 -8.46 -51.10
CA LYS A 147 -9.91 -9.29 -51.98
C LYS A 147 -9.97 -8.73 -53.40
N TRP A 148 -9.80 -7.41 -53.55
CA TRP A 148 -9.81 -6.70 -54.81
C TRP A 148 -8.44 -6.59 -55.50
N ARG A 149 -7.39 -7.17 -54.95
CA ARG A 149 -6.03 -7.14 -55.53
C ARG A 149 -5.97 -7.58 -56.99
N PRO A 150 -6.78 -8.60 -57.46
CA PRO A 150 -6.81 -9.01 -58.86
C PRO A 150 -7.48 -8.00 -59.81
N LEU A 151 -8.14 -6.96 -59.29
CA LEU A 151 -8.87 -5.98 -60.13
C LEU A 151 -7.91 -5.09 -60.91
N GLU A 152 -7.98 -5.16 -62.23
CA GLU A 152 -7.10 -4.41 -63.15
C GLU A 152 -7.65 -3.04 -63.58
N VAL A 153 -8.89 -2.73 -63.20
CA VAL A 153 -9.57 -1.48 -63.57
C VAL A 153 -10.06 -0.73 -62.33
N THR A 154 -10.17 0.59 -62.41
CA THR A 154 -10.71 1.42 -61.35
C THR A 154 -12.14 1.89 -61.66
N PRO A 155 -13.00 2.16 -60.64
CA PRO A 155 -14.30 2.78 -60.89
C PRO A 155 -14.22 4.08 -61.66
N ALA A 156 -13.20 4.90 -61.43
CA ALA A 156 -12.95 6.15 -62.14
C ALA A 156 -12.65 5.92 -63.63
N ALA A 157 -11.90 4.86 -64.00
CA ALA A 157 -11.62 4.50 -65.38
C ALA A 157 -12.90 4.05 -66.10
N LEU A 158 -13.75 3.27 -65.41
CA LEU A 158 -15.05 2.83 -65.98
C LEU A 158 -16.01 4.00 -66.19
N ALA A 159 -15.95 5.04 -65.40
CA ALA A 159 -16.76 6.27 -65.55
C ALA A 159 -16.45 7.09 -66.78
N THR A 160 -15.29 6.88 -67.44
CA THR A 160 -14.90 7.61 -68.65
C THR A 160 -15.56 7.13 -69.93
N PHE A 161 -16.22 5.98 -69.93
CA PHE A 161 -16.89 5.42 -71.08
C PHE A 161 -18.24 6.11 -71.37
N HIS A 162 -18.51 6.47 -72.64
CA HIS A 162 -19.73 7.20 -73.03
C HIS A 162 -20.93 6.30 -73.33
N TYR A 163 -20.69 5.10 -73.80
CA TYR A 163 -21.77 4.17 -74.29
C TYR A 163 -21.96 2.96 -73.41
N VAL A 164 -20.99 2.72 -72.52
CA VAL A 164 -21.01 1.61 -71.57
C VAL A 164 -20.75 2.18 -70.18
N HIS A 165 -21.50 1.73 -69.21
CA HIS A 165 -21.25 2.00 -67.79
C HIS A 165 -20.72 0.75 -67.10
N GLY A 166 -19.83 0.93 -66.17
CA GLY A 166 -19.28 -0.13 -65.37
C GLY A 166 -19.53 0.13 -63.90
N LEU A 167 -19.91 -0.91 -63.17
CA LEU A 167 -20.01 -0.93 -61.71
C LEU A 167 -19.08 -2.01 -61.18
N ILE A 168 -18.45 -1.71 -60.07
CA ILE A 168 -17.60 -2.66 -59.34
C ILE A 168 -18.22 -2.83 -57.95
N GLY A 169 -18.41 -4.08 -57.52
CA GLY A 169 -19.01 -4.30 -56.19
C GLY A 169 -19.16 -5.78 -55.84
N THR A 170 -19.74 -6.05 -54.71
CA THR A 170 -19.95 -7.39 -54.19
C THR A 170 -21.40 -7.80 -54.16
N ILE A 171 -21.64 -9.08 -54.37
CA ILE A 171 -22.94 -9.73 -54.19
C ILE A 171 -22.82 -10.79 -53.10
N PRO A 172 -23.75 -10.85 -52.12
CA PRO A 172 -23.70 -11.85 -51.03
C PRO A 172 -23.84 -13.28 -51.57
N ASN A 173 -23.15 -14.23 -50.90
CA ASN A 173 -23.13 -15.66 -51.28
C ASN A 173 -24.41 -16.42 -50.85
N SER A 174 -25.59 -15.80 -50.89
CA SER A 174 -26.84 -16.42 -50.43
C SER A 174 -27.48 -17.43 -51.41
N ASP A 175 -27.12 -17.39 -52.73
CA ASP A 175 -27.63 -18.33 -53.74
C ASP A 175 -26.82 -18.21 -55.05
N THR A 176 -25.56 -18.56 -55.03
CA THR A 176 -24.52 -18.19 -56.01
C THR A 176 -24.86 -18.66 -57.43
N ASP A 177 -25.38 -19.88 -57.59
CA ASP A 177 -25.63 -20.42 -58.92
C ASP A 177 -26.91 -19.82 -59.53
N ALA A 178 -27.93 -19.52 -58.73
CA ALA A 178 -29.18 -18.90 -59.18
C ALA A 178 -28.94 -17.43 -59.57
N VAL A 179 -28.22 -16.67 -58.73
CA VAL A 179 -27.86 -15.25 -59.01
C VAL A 179 -26.95 -15.14 -60.25
N ARG A 180 -25.93 -16.00 -60.34
CA ARG A 180 -25.03 -16.02 -61.51
C ARG A 180 -25.73 -16.41 -62.78
N SER A 181 -26.68 -17.35 -62.73
CA SER A 181 -27.50 -17.78 -63.87
C SER A 181 -28.48 -16.69 -64.26
N SER A 182 -29.11 -16.03 -63.29
CA SER A 182 -30.05 -14.91 -63.52
C SER A 182 -29.34 -13.74 -64.20
N LEU A 183 -28.20 -13.33 -63.66
CA LEU A 183 -27.40 -12.21 -64.22
C LEU A 183 -26.85 -12.54 -65.62
N LYS A 184 -26.37 -13.77 -65.88
CA LYS A 184 -25.90 -14.22 -67.21
C LYS A 184 -26.99 -14.42 -68.22
N ALA A 185 -28.25 -14.55 -67.83
CA ALA A 185 -29.38 -14.66 -68.71
C ALA A 185 -29.78 -13.31 -69.34
N HIS A 186 -29.27 -12.17 -68.83
CA HIS A 186 -29.49 -10.84 -69.39
C HIS A 186 -28.43 -10.50 -70.42
N PRO A 187 -28.75 -10.46 -71.70
CA PRO A 187 -27.76 -10.22 -72.79
C PRO A 187 -27.19 -8.81 -72.81
N GLU A 188 -27.67 -7.95 -71.94
CA GLU A 188 -27.31 -6.55 -71.81
C GLU A 188 -26.19 -6.33 -70.76
N LEU A 189 -25.85 -7.40 -70.00
CA LEU A 189 -24.85 -7.39 -68.95
C LEU A 189 -23.65 -8.27 -69.27
N GLU A 190 -22.47 -7.73 -69.09
CA GLU A 190 -21.22 -8.51 -69.07
C GLU A 190 -20.67 -8.52 -67.66
N LEU A 191 -20.46 -9.72 -67.11
CA LEU A 191 -20.03 -9.97 -65.73
C LEU A 191 -18.63 -10.59 -65.76
N GLU A 192 -17.70 -9.91 -65.15
CA GLU A 192 -16.38 -10.47 -64.87
C GLU A 192 -16.20 -10.65 -63.34
N GLU A 193 -15.89 -11.87 -62.94
CA GLU A 193 -15.67 -12.22 -61.53
C GLU A 193 -14.25 -11.94 -61.16
N VAL A 194 -14.06 -11.08 -60.14
CA VAL A 194 -12.76 -10.65 -59.64
C VAL A 194 -12.27 -11.58 -58.52
N PHE A 195 -13.15 -11.91 -57.58
CA PHE A 195 -12.84 -12.83 -56.48
C PHE A 195 -14.09 -13.55 -56.00
N THR A 196 -13.84 -14.70 -55.35
CA THR A 196 -14.85 -15.50 -54.61
C THR A 196 -14.42 -15.69 -53.18
N SER A 197 -15.29 -15.36 -52.24
CA SER A 197 -15.10 -15.67 -50.81
C SER A 197 -16.27 -16.46 -50.24
N GLU A 198 -16.15 -16.93 -48.98
CA GLU A 198 -17.25 -17.70 -48.33
C GLU A 198 -18.51 -16.85 -48.12
N THR A 199 -18.41 -15.53 -48.07
CA THR A 199 -19.52 -14.62 -47.74
C THR A 199 -20.04 -13.80 -48.93
N GLU A 200 -19.21 -13.54 -49.92
CA GLU A 200 -19.49 -12.61 -51.03
C GLU A 200 -18.63 -12.90 -52.27
N HIS A 201 -19.12 -12.52 -53.41
CA HIS A 201 -18.41 -12.52 -54.70
C HIS A 201 -18.19 -11.09 -55.17
N GLY A 202 -16.99 -10.79 -55.67
CA GLY A 202 -16.67 -9.51 -56.29
C GLY A 202 -16.80 -9.57 -57.81
N TYR A 203 -17.54 -8.61 -58.38
CA TYR A 203 -17.78 -8.53 -59.82
C TYR A 203 -17.45 -7.14 -60.37
N VAL A 204 -16.94 -7.14 -61.61
CA VAL A 204 -17.03 -6.00 -62.52
C VAL A 204 -18.23 -6.24 -63.44
N ILE A 205 -19.13 -5.29 -63.47
CA ILE A 205 -20.40 -5.39 -64.22
C ILE A 205 -20.41 -4.28 -65.28
N LEU A 206 -20.49 -4.65 -66.54
CA LEU A 206 -20.55 -3.70 -67.65
C LEU A 206 -21.95 -3.75 -68.28
N TYR A 207 -22.54 -2.59 -68.58
CA TYR A 207 -23.85 -2.47 -69.19
C TYR A 207 -23.97 -1.23 -70.09
N ARG A 208 -24.93 -1.24 -71.04
CA ARG A 208 -25.14 -0.10 -71.93
C ARG A 208 -25.84 1.06 -71.22
N SER A 209 -25.51 2.28 -71.58
CA SER A 209 -26.05 3.50 -70.96
C SER A 209 -27.57 3.62 -70.95
N GLY A 210 -28.26 2.97 -71.94
CA GLY A 210 -29.73 2.95 -72.01
C GLY A 210 -30.40 2.08 -70.95
N ASP A 211 -29.73 1.09 -70.38
CA ASP A 211 -30.30 0.03 -69.55
C ASP A 211 -30.06 0.28 -68.05
N ARG A 212 -29.55 1.45 -67.70
CA ARG A 212 -29.09 1.82 -66.35
C ARG A 212 -30.12 1.55 -65.24
N VAL A 213 -31.41 1.94 -65.47
CA VAL A 213 -32.44 1.80 -64.41
C VAL A 213 -32.76 0.34 -64.17
N ALA A 214 -32.97 -0.45 -65.23
CA ALA A 214 -33.26 -1.86 -65.15
C ALA A 214 -32.12 -2.66 -64.49
N VAL A 215 -30.87 -2.30 -64.80
CA VAL A 215 -29.70 -2.93 -64.24
C VAL A 215 -29.52 -2.58 -62.75
N GLN A 216 -29.78 -1.33 -62.37
CA GLN A 216 -29.73 -0.95 -60.96
C GLN A 216 -30.78 -1.66 -60.12
N GLU A 217 -32.03 -1.73 -60.57
CA GLU A 217 -33.11 -2.48 -59.90
C GLU A 217 -32.75 -3.95 -59.76
N LEU A 218 -32.22 -4.59 -60.79
CA LEU A 218 -31.78 -6.00 -60.74
C LEU A 218 -30.64 -6.21 -59.75
N LEU A 219 -29.65 -5.30 -59.68
CA LEU A 219 -28.53 -5.40 -58.77
C LEU A 219 -28.92 -5.16 -57.29
N GLU A 220 -29.86 -4.24 -57.04
CA GLU A 220 -30.44 -4.01 -55.74
C GLU A 220 -31.23 -5.25 -55.23
N GLU A 221 -32.01 -5.92 -56.11
CA GLU A 221 -32.72 -7.15 -55.80
C GLU A 221 -31.79 -8.26 -55.33
N HIS A 222 -30.58 -8.32 -55.90
CA HIS A 222 -29.55 -9.32 -55.54
C HIS A 222 -28.60 -8.84 -54.45
N GLY A 223 -28.88 -7.70 -53.80
CA GLY A 223 -28.06 -7.19 -52.65
C GLY A 223 -26.69 -6.72 -53.05
N PHE A 224 -26.50 -6.21 -54.28
CA PHE A 224 -25.25 -5.65 -54.75
C PHE A 224 -24.84 -4.46 -53.91
N LYS A 225 -23.57 -4.45 -53.52
CA LYS A 225 -22.92 -3.31 -52.82
C LYS A 225 -21.78 -2.83 -53.65
N GLU A 226 -21.88 -1.57 -54.08
CA GLU A 226 -20.82 -0.91 -54.84
C GLU A 226 -19.54 -0.79 -54.00
N LEU A 227 -18.39 -0.96 -54.65
CA LEU A 227 -17.08 -0.75 -54.06
C LEU A 227 -16.84 0.73 -53.86
N ASP A 228 -16.72 1.15 -52.64
CA ASP A 228 -16.29 2.50 -52.28
C ASP A 228 -14.77 2.60 -52.45
N TYR A 229 -14.35 3.09 -53.63
CA TYR A 229 -12.95 3.23 -54.02
C TYR A 229 -12.74 4.48 -54.86
N GLU A 230 -12.13 5.49 -54.27
CA GLU A 230 -11.92 6.81 -54.87
C GLU A 230 -10.51 7.00 -55.47
N GLU A 231 -9.60 6.04 -55.27
CA GLU A 231 -8.22 6.15 -55.74
C GLU A 231 -8.10 5.98 -57.27
N GLU A 232 -7.19 6.75 -57.88
CA GLU A 232 -6.92 6.69 -59.33
C GLU A 232 -6.11 5.45 -59.74
N GLN A 233 -5.38 4.84 -58.79
CA GLN A 233 -4.51 3.66 -59.03
C GLN A 233 -5.34 2.38 -58.91
N VAL A 234 -4.94 1.35 -59.67
CA VAL A 234 -5.54 0.00 -59.49
C VAL A 234 -5.28 -0.54 -58.10
N PRO A 235 -6.20 -1.35 -57.54
CA PRO A 235 -6.08 -1.85 -56.15
C PRO A 235 -4.75 -2.51 -55.82
N ALA A 236 -4.18 -3.28 -56.74
CA ALA A 236 -2.86 -3.91 -56.54
C ALA A 236 -1.75 -2.87 -56.28
N ALA A 237 -1.67 -1.82 -57.11
CA ALA A 237 -0.66 -0.76 -56.96
C ALA A 237 -0.90 0.08 -55.68
N TYR A 238 -2.17 0.30 -55.31
CA TYR A 238 -2.54 1.00 -54.08
C TYR A 238 -2.17 0.19 -52.85
N LEU A 239 -2.46 -1.10 -52.85
CA LEU A 239 -2.08 -2.02 -51.74
C LEU A 239 -0.56 -2.09 -51.58
N ASP A 240 0.21 -2.19 -52.69
CA ASP A 240 1.68 -2.18 -52.64
C ASP A 240 2.22 -0.86 -52.07
N ARG A 241 1.56 0.28 -52.38
CA ARG A 241 1.88 1.60 -51.81
C ARG A 241 1.61 1.60 -50.29
N LEU A 242 0.44 1.10 -49.85
CA LEU A 242 0.09 1.01 -48.43
C LEU A 242 1.06 0.09 -47.67
N GLU A 243 1.44 -1.03 -48.22
CA GLU A 243 2.47 -1.93 -47.63
C GLU A 243 3.83 -1.22 -47.52
N GLY A 244 4.20 -0.38 -48.52
CA GLY A 244 5.37 0.48 -48.45
C GLY A 244 5.28 1.53 -47.33
N GLU A 245 4.12 2.20 -47.21
CA GLU A 245 3.85 3.16 -46.16
C GLU A 245 3.91 2.53 -44.78
N ILE A 246 3.37 1.30 -44.59
CA ILE A 246 3.47 0.55 -43.33
C ILE A 246 4.94 0.34 -42.96
N LYS A 247 5.78 -0.13 -43.90
CA LYS A 247 7.21 -0.37 -43.62
C LYS A 247 7.94 0.92 -43.25
N GLU A 248 7.62 2.03 -43.89
CA GLU A 248 8.19 3.34 -43.54
C GLU A 248 7.76 3.77 -42.14
N GLN A 249 6.46 3.66 -41.81
CA GLN A 249 5.96 4.01 -40.49
C GLN A 249 6.46 3.04 -39.40
N GLU A 250 6.65 1.77 -39.71
CA GLU A 250 7.29 0.79 -38.78
C GLU A 250 8.73 1.18 -38.49
N ALA A 251 9.47 1.68 -39.45
CA ALA A 251 10.81 2.21 -39.24
C ALA A 251 10.80 3.45 -38.33
N VAL A 252 9.82 4.36 -38.49
CA VAL A 252 9.64 5.52 -37.61
C VAL A 252 9.30 5.06 -36.19
N VAL A 253 8.41 4.08 -36.03
CA VAL A 253 8.09 3.50 -34.72
C VAL A 253 9.33 2.92 -34.06
N ALA A 254 10.11 2.12 -34.79
CA ALA A 254 11.33 1.49 -34.26
C ALA A 254 12.38 2.54 -33.84
N ALA A 255 12.60 3.58 -34.67
CA ALA A 255 13.53 4.66 -34.34
C ALA A 255 13.08 5.46 -33.10
N THR A 256 11.79 5.83 -33.04
CA THR A 256 11.24 6.58 -31.90
C THR A 256 11.26 5.75 -30.60
N LEU A 257 10.97 4.44 -30.67
CA LEU A 257 11.08 3.54 -29.54
C LEU A 257 12.52 3.43 -29.03
N ALA A 258 13.51 3.33 -29.93
CA ALA A 258 14.91 3.30 -29.56
C ALA A 258 15.36 4.62 -28.86
N GLU A 259 14.87 5.77 -29.34
CA GLU A 259 15.11 7.05 -28.67
C GLU A 259 14.49 7.08 -27.27
N LEU A 260 13.23 6.65 -27.13
CA LEU A 260 12.54 6.59 -25.84
C LEU A 260 13.24 5.62 -24.86
N GLN A 261 13.69 4.46 -25.33
CA GLN A 261 14.45 3.50 -24.49
C GLN A 261 15.77 4.07 -23.97
N ASN A 262 16.38 5.00 -24.70
CA ASN A 262 17.60 5.69 -24.28
C ASN A 262 17.33 6.93 -23.38
N SER A 263 16.07 7.26 -23.09
CA SER A 263 15.68 8.45 -22.31
C SER A 263 15.68 8.20 -20.80
N GLN A 264 16.53 7.30 -20.30
CA GLN A 264 16.64 7.03 -18.85
C GLN A 264 17.06 8.27 -18.04
N LYS A 265 17.96 9.09 -18.60
CA LYS A 265 18.42 10.34 -17.96
C LYS A 265 17.28 11.37 -17.83
N GLU A 266 16.47 11.46 -18.88
CA GLU A 266 15.30 12.32 -18.90
C GLU A 266 14.25 11.85 -17.87
N LEU A 267 14.04 10.54 -17.76
CA LEU A 267 13.15 9.97 -16.72
C LEU A 267 13.67 10.27 -15.32
N ASP A 268 14.98 10.12 -15.08
CA ASP A 268 15.59 10.44 -13.79
C ASP A 268 15.46 11.93 -13.47
N GLN A 269 15.64 12.82 -14.45
CA GLN A 269 15.38 14.25 -14.29
C GLN A 269 13.93 14.56 -13.92
N LEU A 270 12.95 13.92 -14.57
CA LEU A 270 11.54 14.08 -14.20
C LEU A 270 11.26 13.61 -12.77
N LYS A 271 11.93 12.53 -12.33
CA LYS A 271 11.82 12.03 -10.95
C LYS A 271 12.41 13.02 -9.94
N TYR A 272 13.55 13.63 -10.25
CA TYR A 272 14.13 14.71 -9.44
C TYR A 272 13.19 15.90 -9.33
N GLN A 273 12.66 16.31 -10.46
CA GLN A 273 11.74 17.42 -10.52
C GLN A 273 10.44 17.16 -9.77
N MET A 274 9.90 15.93 -9.83
CA MET A 274 8.70 15.58 -9.07
C MET A 274 8.92 15.74 -7.57
N ASP A 275 10.03 15.24 -7.02
CA ASP A 275 10.34 15.38 -5.60
C ASP A 275 10.64 16.83 -5.20
N TYR A 276 11.24 17.64 -6.10
CA TYR A 276 11.39 19.07 -5.90
C TYR A 276 10.02 19.79 -5.85
N LEU A 277 9.14 19.55 -6.83
CA LEU A 277 7.81 20.17 -6.88
C LEU A 277 6.94 19.78 -5.67
N LEU A 278 7.03 18.53 -5.21
CA LEU A 278 6.35 18.09 -3.99
C LEU A 278 6.93 18.78 -2.74
N SER A 279 8.25 18.95 -2.68
CA SER A 279 8.92 19.65 -1.57
C SER A 279 8.59 21.14 -1.55
N LEU A 280 8.51 21.75 -2.72
CA LEU A 280 8.09 23.16 -2.87
C LEU A 280 6.62 23.32 -2.48
N GLY A 281 5.74 22.43 -2.96
CA GLY A 281 4.32 22.42 -2.60
C GLY A 281 4.12 22.33 -1.08
N ALA A 282 4.83 21.43 -0.41
CA ALA A 282 4.77 21.31 1.05
C ALA A 282 5.20 22.58 1.80
N ARG A 283 6.18 23.33 1.25
CA ARG A 283 6.58 24.64 1.83
C ARG A 283 5.51 25.71 1.62
N GLU A 284 4.91 25.75 0.43
CA GLU A 284 3.83 26.70 0.15
C GLU A 284 2.57 26.39 0.97
N GLU A 285 2.22 25.09 1.12
CA GLU A 285 1.14 24.67 2.00
C GLU A 285 1.39 25.04 3.45
N ALA A 286 2.64 24.93 3.93
CA ALA A 286 2.99 25.30 5.29
C ALA A 286 2.67 26.77 5.62
N LYS A 287 2.69 27.66 4.63
CA LYS A 287 2.32 29.08 4.82
C LYS A 287 0.87 29.27 5.26
N SER A 288 -0.04 28.34 4.93
CA SER A 288 -1.44 28.38 5.37
C SER A 288 -1.61 28.09 6.86
N LEU A 289 -0.63 27.47 7.48
CA LEU A 289 -0.64 27.06 8.89
C LEU A 289 -0.12 28.15 9.83
N LEU A 290 0.43 29.23 9.28
CA LEU A 290 1.13 30.29 10.02
C LEU A 290 0.21 31.50 10.29
N ALA A 291 0.64 32.34 11.22
CA ALA A 291 0.04 33.65 11.47
C ALA A 291 0.98 34.78 11.04
N SER A 292 0.46 35.82 10.42
CA SER A 292 1.25 36.99 10.01
C SER A 292 0.57 38.31 10.35
N THR A 293 1.41 39.28 10.65
CA THR A 293 1.09 40.71 10.66
C THR A 293 1.56 41.36 9.35
N GLN A 294 1.60 42.67 9.27
CA GLN A 294 2.18 43.36 8.10
C GLN A 294 3.67 43.06 7.90
N SER A 295 4.45 42.92 8.98
CA SER A 295 5.92 42.82 8.93
C SER A 295 6.50 41.53 9.55
N LEU A 296 5.76 40.85 10.40
CA LEU A 296 6.22 39.67 11.14
C LEU A 296 5.36 38.45 10.82
N VAL A 297 5.98 37.28 10.92
CA VAL A 297 5.32 35.97 10.83
C VAL A 297 5.59 35.19 12.10
N ALA A 298 4.58 34.52 12.62
CA ALA A 298 4.66 33.57 13.72
C ALA A 298 4.39 32.15 13.19
N LEU A 299 5.24 31.23 13.63
CA LEU A 299 5.16 29.80 13.35
C LEU A 299 5.16 29.06 14.68
N GLU A 300 4.21 28.17 14.89
CA GLU A 300 4.26 27.23 16.01
C GLU A 300 4.38 25.80 15.50
N GLY A 301 5.00 24.97 16.32
CA GLY A 301 5.18 23.57 15.93
C GLY A 301 5.64 22.71 17.09
N TRP A 302 5.88 21.46 16.75
CA TRP A 302 6.38 20.45 17.66
C TRP A 302 7.77 19.99 17.27
N ILE A 303 8.64 19.85 18.25
CA ILE A 303 10.00 19.34 18.09
C ILE A 303 10.32 18.35 19.20
N GLU A 304 11.15 17.36 18.88
CA GLU A 304 11.69 16.48 19.90
C GLU A 304 12.67 17.22 20.81
N THR A 305 12.51 17.07 22.13
CA THR A 305 13.33 17.75 23.14
C THR A 305 14.83 17.58 22.90
N SER A 306 15.24 16.38 22.43
CA SER A 306 16.66 16.08 22.14
C SER A 306 17.23 16.90 20.98
N GLN A 307 16.38 17.49 20.14
CA GLN A 307 16.79 18.21 18.92
C GLN A 307 16.72 19.73 19.07
N VAL A 308 16.16 20.24 20.17
CA VAL A 308 15.99 21.69 20.41
C VAL A 308 17.31 22.44 20.38
N ALA A 309 18.35 21.91 21.06
CA ALA A 309 19.65 22.54 21.10
C ALA A 309 20.27 22.68 19.70
N SER A 310 20.27 21.58 18.93
CA SER A 310 20.84 21.62 17.57
C SER A 310 20.06 22.53 16.62
N LEU A 311 18.73 22.64 16.80
CA LEU A 311 17.91 23.57 16.02
C LEU A 311 18.25 25.03 16.38
N ARG A 312 18.43 25.33 17.68
CA ARG A 312 18.76 26.67 18.14
C ARG A 312 20.08 27.12 17.53
N ASP A 313 21.12 26.27 17.59
CA ASP A 313 22.43 26.58 17.02
C ASP A 313 22.33 26.80 15.50
N PHE A 314 21.60 25.94 14.80
CA PHE A 314 21.37 26.07 13.36
C PHE A 314 20.67 27.39 12.98
N LEU A 315 19.61 27.76 13.71
CA LEU A 315 18.88 29.01 13.46
C LEU A 315 19.75 30.24 13.80
N GLN A 316 20.57 30.16 14.84
CA GLN A 316 21.46 31.24 15.21
C GLN A 316 22.59 31.46 14.19
N GLU A 317 23.13 30.39 13.61
CA GLU A 317 24.13 30.48 12.53
C GLU A 317 23.53 31.03 11.23
N GLY A 318 22.31 30.59 10.85
CA GLY A 318 21.70 30.99 9.59
C GLY A 318 21.03 32.36 9.61
N PHE A 319 20.36 32.71 10.72
CA PHE A 319 19.49 33.89 10.80
C PHE A 319 19.91 34.90 11.88
N GLY A 320 20.80 34.51 12.77
CA GLY A 320 21.30 35.37 13.86
C GLY A 320 20.15 35.82 14.79
N SER A 321 20.11 37.13 15.10
CA SER A 321 19.07 37.72 15.97
C SER A 321 17.74 38.04 15.28
N ARG A 322 17.57 37.71 13.99
CA ARG A 322 16.33 37.99 13.23
C ARG A 322 15.23 36.98 13.49
N VAL A 323 15.57 35.81 14.01
CA VAL A 323 14.59 34.76 14.37
C VAL A 323 14.58 34.61 15.89
N LEU A 324 13.42 34.83 16.50
CA LEU A 324 13.21 34.56 17.93
C LEU A 324 12.68 33.13 18.05
N LEU A 325 13.39 32.30 18.81
CA LEU A 325 12.96 30.92 19.13
C LEU A 325 12.60 30.84 20.62
N GLU A 326 11.35 30.52 20.90
CA GLU A 326 10.87 30.17 22.23
C GLU A 326 10.44 28.70 22.26
N THR A 327 10.70 28.02 23.37
CA THR A 327 10.29 26.64 23.57
C THR A 327 9.61 26.47 24.92
N ARG A 328 8.54 25.70 24.97
CA ARG A 328 7.87 25.35 26.21
C ARG A 328 7.63 23.85 26.31
N ASP A 329 7.65 23.36 27.56
CA ASP A 329 7.30 21.96 27.81
C ASP A 329 5.80 21.71 27.61
N VAL A 330 5.47 20.48 27.25
CA VAL A 330 4.10 20.02 27.06
C VAL A 330 3.32 20.07 28.37
N THR A 331 2.16 20.68 28.37
CA THR A 331 1.23 20.72 29.49
C THR A 331 0.08 19.70 29.31
N GLU A 332 -0.70 19.47 30.38
CA GLU A 332 -1.86 18.55 30.30
C GLU A 332 -2.90 18.97 29.25
N LYS A 333 -2.99 20.26 28.93
CA LYS A 333 -3.88 20.81 27.90
C LYS A 333 -3.47 20.44 26.48
N ASP A 334 -2.17 20.24 26.26
CA ASP A 334 -1.63 19.98 24.94
C ASP A 334 -1.68 18.48 24.56
N TRP A 335 -1.99 17.56 25.50
CA TRP A 335 -1.82 16.12 25.32
C TRP A 335 -2.51 15.51 24.10
N ASP A 336 -3.66 16.04 23.70
CA ASP A 336 -4.41 15.52 22.55
C ASP A 336 -3.84 16.01 21.19
N ASP A 337 -3.02 17.06 21.22
CA ASP A 337 -2.44 17.67 20.02
C ASP A 337 -0.96 17.32 19.80
N VAL A 338 -0.28 16.83 20.84
CA VAL A 338 1.14 16.47 20.74
C VAL A 338 1.33 15.29 19.79
N PRO A 339 2.12 15.42 18.73
CA PRO A 339 2.42 14.32 17.84
C PRO A 339 3.35 13.30 18.50
N ILE A 340 3.15 12.06 18.13
CA ILE A 340 3.85 10.91 18.71
C ILE A 340 4.94 10.43 17.78
N GLN A 341 6.14 10.30 18.31
CA GLN A 341 7.27 9.61 17.69
C GLN A 341 7.73 8.49 18.62
N LEU A 342 7.72 7.26 18.11
CA LEU A 342 8.22 6.11 18.84
C LEU A 342 9.72 5.96 18.60
N ARG A 343 10.46 5.63 19.65
CA ARG A 343 11.88 5.27 19.60
C ARG A 343 12.11 3.99 20.37
N ASN A 344 12.03 2.89 19.66
CA ASN A 344 12.25 1.57 20.21
C ASN A 344 13.64 1.02 19.83
N SER A 345 14.09 0.01 20.58
CA SER A 345 15.30 -0.72 20.24
C SER A 345 15.14 -1.49 18.92
N ALA A 346 16.24 -1.80 18.24
CA ALA A 346 16.25 -2.47 16.94
C ALA A 346 15.49 -3.82 16.89
N LEU A 347 15.32 -4.50 18.05
CA LEU A 347 14.53 -5.75 18.16
C LEU A 347 13.04 -5.47 18.35
N VAL A 348 12.68 -4.35 18.95
CA VAL A 348 11.29 -3.98 19.26
C VAL A 348 10.68 -3.14 18.13
N GLU A 349 11.48 -2.28 17.51
CA GLU A 349 11.08 -1.38 16.41
C GLU A 349 10.22 -2.06 15.32
N PRO A 350 10.54 -3.28 14.84
CA PRO A 350 9.70 -3.93 13.83
C PRO A 350 8.27 -4.22 14.29
N PHE A 351 8.04 -4.39 15.60
CA PHE A 351 6.72 -4.65 16.17
C PHE A 351 5.87 -3.39 16.35
N GLU A 352 6.44 -2.18 16.14
CA GLU A 352 5.65 -0.95 16.04
C GLU A 352 4.58 -1.05 14.97
N LEU A 353 4.81 -1.86 13.93
CA LEU A 353 3.82 -2.16 12.90
C LEU A 353 2.49 -2.63 13.51
N VAL A 354 2.54 -3.52 14.51
CA VAL A 354 1.35 -4.06 15.17
C VAL A 354 0.64 -2.97 15.99
N THR A 355 1.41 -2.12 16.67
CA THR A 355 0.88 -1.00 17.45
C THR A 355 0.27 0.06 16.52
N GLU A 356 0.97 0.43 15.44
CA GLU A 356 0.50 1.40 14.43
C GLU A 356 -0.77 0.92 13.71
N MET A 357 -0.93 -0.40 13.50
CA MET A 357 -2.16 -0.96 12.91
C MET A 357 -3.40 -0.75 13.77
N TYR A 358 -3.25 -0.70 15.08
CA TYR A 358 -4.36 -0.41 15.98
C TYR A 358 -4.55 1.10 16.13
N ALA A 359 -3.60 1.76 16.77
CA ALA A 359 -3.50 3.21 16.91
C ALA A 359 -2.17 3.56 17.59
N LEU A 360 -1.60 4.74 17.33
CA LEU A 360 -0.48 5.26 18.12
C LEU A 360 -0.94 5.60 19.54
N PRO A 361 -0.05 5.44 20.57
CA PRO A 361 -0.38 5.83 21.93
C PRO A 361 -0.65 7.34 22.02
N LYS A 362 -1.52 7.75 22.93
CA LYS A 362 -1.61 9.15 23.32
C LYS A 362 -0.35 9.56 24.09
N TYR A 363 -0.05 10.86 24.12
CA TYR A 363 1.20 11.36 24.72
C TYR A 363 1.37 10.99 26.22
N TYR A 364 0.27 10.88 26.95
CA TYR A 364 0.29 10.45 28.35
C TYR A 364 0.35 8.92 28.52
N GLU A 365 0.12 8.14 27.49
CA GLU A 365 0.20 6.69 27.54
C GLU A 365 1.65 6.20 27.45
N LYS A 366 1.91 5.03 27.93
CA LYS A 366 3.18 4.33 27.71
C LYS A 366 3.10 3.56 26.41
N ASP A 367 4.18 3.57 25.67
CA ASP A 367 4.29 2.72 24.48
C ASP A 367 4.11 1.24 24.86
N PRO A 368 3.08 0.56 24.32
CA PRO A 368 2.86 -0.87 24.59
C PRO A 368 3.79 -1.77 23.78
N THR A 369 4.46 -1.25 22.73
CA THR A 369 5.24 -2.02 21.75
C THR A 369 6.27 -2.98 22.37
N PRO A 370 7.05 -2.61 23.42
CA PRO A 370 8.00 -3.55 24.03
C PRO A 370 7.34 -4.80 24.60
N ILE A 371 6.15 -4.66 25.20
CA ILE A 371 5.41 -5.78 25.78
C ILE A 371 4.67 -6.55 24.67
N VAL A 372 4.08 -5.84 23.73
CA VAL A 372 3.46 -6.42 22.54
C VAL A 372 4.46 -7.28 21.78
N SER A 373 5.69 -6.81 21.59
CA SER A 373 6.71 -7.56 20.87
C SER A 373 6.98 -8.93 21.47
N LEU A 374 7.01 -9.02 22.81
CA LEU A 374 7.19 -10.29 23.51
C LEU A 374 5.99 -11.23 23.33
N PHE A 375 4.77 -10.73 23.56
CA PHE A 375 3.58 -11.55 23.47
C PHE A 375 3.29 -11.97 22.03
N TYR A 376 3.40 -11.04 21.08
CA TYR A 376 3.15 -11.35 19.68
C TYR A 376 4.16 -12.35 19.12
N PHE A 377 5.43 -12.21 19.50
CA PHE A 377 6.49 -13.17 19.15
C PHE A 377 6.13 -14.58 19.66
N VAL A 378 5.74 -14.72 20.91
CA VAL A 378 5.34 -16.01 21.49
C VAL A 378 4.07 -16.55 20.82
N PHE A 379 3.03 -15.74 20.66
CA PHE A 379 1.74 -16.19 20.13
C PHE A 379 1.87 -16.64 18.67
N PHE A 380 2.52 -15.86 17.83
CA PHE A 380 2.73 -16.23 16.44
C PHE A 380 3.52 -17.53 16.32
N GLY A 381 4.58 -17.66 17.12
CA GLY A 381 5.39 -18.88 17.13
C GLY A 381 4.59 -20.11 17.54
N MET A 382 3.76 -20.01 18.60
CA MET A 382 2.90 -21.11 19.06
C MET A 382 1.83 -21.52 18.05
N MET A 383 1.26 -20.55 17.31
CA MET A 383 0.20 -20.80 16.34
C MET A 383 0.71 -21.52 15.08
N VAL A 384 1.96 -21.31 14.69
CA VAL A 384 2.52 -21.91 13.47
C VAL A 384 3.44 -23.07 13.77
N ALA A 385 4.31 -22.96 14.74
CA ALA A 385 5.15 -23.95 15.40
C ALA A 385 5.73 -25.07 14.52
N ASP A 386 6.42 -24.69 13.43
CA ASP A 386 7.10 -25.64 12.53
C ASP A 386 8.51 -25.15 12.20
N ILE A 387 9.53 -25.98 12.46
CA ILE A 387 10.95 -25.63 12.24
C ILE A 387 11.20 -25.28 10.78
N GLY A 388 10.67 -26.10 9.85
CA GLY A 388 10.89 -25.92 8.42
C GLY A 388 10.32 -24.60 7.90
N TYR A 389 9.08 -24.27 8.28
CA TYR A 389 8.43 -23.02 7.92
C TYR A 389 9.13 -21.82 8.53
N GLY A 390 9.53 -21.91 9.80
CA GLY A 390 10.25 -20.84 10.50
C GLY A 390 11.62 -20.55 9.89
N LEU A 391 12.40 -21.57 9.60
CA LEU A 391 13.71 -21.42 8.94
C LEU A 391 13.57 -20.85 7.53
N LEU A 392 12.61 -21.35 6.75
CA LEU A 392 12.38 -20.87 5.40
C LEU A 392 12.02 -19.38 5.40
N LEU A 393 11.12 -18.94 6.29
CA LEU A 393 10.75 -17.54 6.44
C LEU A 393 11.95 -16.68 6.86
N THR A 394 12.71 -17.11 7.87
CA THR A 394 13.88 -16.38 8.38
C THR A 394 14.97 -16.25 7.31
N VAL A 395 15.28 -17.34 6.61
CA VAL A 395 16.31 -17.34 5.56
C VAL A 395 15.88 -16.49 4.37
N ALA A 396 14.63 -16.62 3.92
CA ALA A 396 14.11 -15.83 2.81
C ALA A 396 14.10 -14.32 3.10
N THR A 397 13.61 -13.93 4.28
CA THR A 397 13.57 -12.51 4.70
C THR A 397 14.98 -11.98 4.98
N GLY A 398 15.84 -12.76 5.64
CA GLY A 398 17.23 -12.40 5.90
C GLY A 398 18.05 -12.26 4.62
N PHE A 399 17.84 -13.15 3.63
CA PHE A 399 18.43 -13.03 2.31
C PHE A 399 17.94 -11.76 1.60
N ALA A 400 16.64 -11.48 1.63
CA ALA A 400 16.06 -10.29 1.03
C ALA A 400 16.66 -9.01 1.63
N LEU A 401 16.82 -8.94 2.96
CA LEU A 401 17.42 -7.80 3.66
C LEU A 401 18.89 -7.55 3.29
N LYS A 402 19.64 -8.62 2.98
CA LYS A 402 21.07 -8.52 2.61
C LYS A 402 21.27 -8.33 1.10
N ALA A 403 20.44 -8.96 0.28
CA ALA A 403 20.62 -8.99 -1.18
C ALA A 403 20.02 -7.77 -1.88
N PHE A 404 19.01 -7.11 -1.28
CA PHE A 404 18.27 -6.04 -1.89
C PHE A 404 18.42 -4.74 -1.12
N LYS A 405 18.44 -3.62 -1.85
CA LYS A 405 18.43 -2.27 -1.31
C LYS A 405 16.99 -1.78 -1.16
N LEU A 406 16.41 -2.05 0.00
CA LEU A 406 14.98 -1.85 0.27
C LEU A 406 14.71 -0.47 0.87
N LYS A 407 13.50 0.06 0.62
CA LYS A 407 13.00 1.25 1.30
C LYS A 407 12.90 0.97 2.82
N PRO A 408 13.11 1.98 3.71
CA PRO A 408 13.11 1.78 5.17
C PRO A 408 11.87 1.05 5.70
N GLY A 409 10.67 1.41 5.23
CA GLY A 409 9.43 0.74 5.62
C GLY A 409 9.39 -0.74 5.22
N THR A 410 9.81 -1.09 4.00
CA THR A 410 9.88 -2.49 3.55
C THR A 410 10.91 -3.27 4.35
N ALA A 411 12.05 -2.65 4.66
CA ALA A 411 13.08 -3.28 5.49
C ALA A 411 12.57 -3.53 6.92
N LYS A 412 11.81 -2.59 7.53
CA LYS A 412 11.14 -2.75 8.83
C LYS A 412 10.19 -3.96 8.81
N ASN A 413 9.35 -4.07 7.77
CA ASN A 413 8.42 -5.20 7.60
C ASN A 413 9.15 -6.55 7.45
N LEU A 414 10.22 -6.60 6.66
CA LEU A 414 10.99 -7.84 6.50
C LEU A 414 11.72 -8.25 7.78
N ARG A 415 12.22 -7.29 8.58
CA ARG A 415 12.78 -7.57 9.93
C ARG A 415 11.71 -8.15 10.85
N PHE A 416 10.49 -7.62 10.81
CA PHE A 416 9.36 -8.16 11.56
C PHE A 416 9.10 -9.62 11.22
N PHE A 417 8.93 -9.96 9.94
CA PHE A 417 8.73 -11.35 9.52
C PHE A 417 9.93 -12.25 9.78
N SER A 418 11.15 -11.72 9.73
CA SER A 418 12.36 -12.46 10.10
C SER A 418 12.34 -12.88 11.58
N LEU A 419 11.97 -11.95 12.47
CA LEU A 419 11.83 -12.24 13.91
C LEU A 419 10.71 -13.25 14.18
N LEU A 420 9.57 -13.12 13.48
CA LEU A 420 8.49 -14.09 13.56
C LEU A 420 8.91 -15.47 13.07
N GLY A 421 9.70 -15.54 12.00
CA GLY A 421 10.26 -16.81 11.52
C GLY A 421 11.16 -17.49 12.56
N ILE A 422 11.97 -16.72 13.28
CA ILE A 422 12.78 -17.23 14.40
C ILE A 422 11.87 -17.79 15.49
N SER A 423 10.79 -17.08 15.85
CA SER A 423 9.83 -17.58 16.85
C SER A 423 9.19 -18.89 16.42
N VAL A 424 8.74 -18.98 15.17
CA VAL A 424 8.14 -20.20 14.60
C VAL A 424 9.10 -21.37 14.67
N ALA A 425 10.38 -21.15 14.32
CA ALA A 425 11.41 -22.19 14.40
C ALA A 425 11.65 -22.65 15.85
N LEU A 426 11.73 -21.71 16.81
CA LEU A 426 11.91 -22.03 18.24
C LEU A 426 10.73 -22.84 18.78
N TRP A 427 9.48 -22.43 18.53
CA TRP A 427 8.31 -23.18 18.94
C TRP A 427 8.17 -24.51 18.17
N GLY A 428 8.62 -24.55 16.90
CA GLY A 428 8.73 -25.78 16.13
C GLY A 428 9.66 -26.80 16.79
N VAL A 429 10.78 -26.36 17.40
CA VAL A 429 11.65 -27.23 18.22
C VAL A 429 10.93 -27.73 19.45
N VAL A 430 10.19 -26.88 20.15
CA VAL A 430 9.41 -27.25 21.35
C VAL A 430 8.34 -28.30 21.00
N TYR A 431 7.63 -28.13 19.90
CA TYR A 431 6.59 -29.04 19.45
C TYR A 431 7.12 -30.22 18.61
N GLY A 432 8.40 -30.18 18.20
CA GLY A 432 9.02 -31.22 17.41
C GLY A 432 8.42 -31.38 16.02
N SER A 433 7.98 -30.30 15.36
CA SER A 433 7.43 -30.31 14.01
C SER A 433 8.43 -29.78 13.00
N PHE A 434 8.66 -30.55 11.92
CA PHE A 434 9.46 -30.14 10.76
C PHE A 434 8.74 -30.50 9.47
N PHE A 435 8.18 -29.51 8.78
CA PHE A 435 7.27 -29.70 7.64
C PHE A 435 6.16 -30.73 7.94
N GLY A 436 5.55 -30.65 9.13
CA GLY A 436 4.50 -31.57 9.56
C GLY A 436 4.98 -32.99 9.90
N PHE A 437 6.29 -33.29 9.86
CA PHE A 437 6.85 -34.53 10.40
C PHE A 437 7.14 -34.37 11.90
N GLU A 438 6.76 -35.37 12.69
CA GLU A 438 7.12 -35.41 14.10
C GLU A 438 8.58 -35.84 14.29
N MET A 439 9.31 -35.02 15.05
CA MET A 439 10.70 -35.29 15.38
C MET A 439 10.82 -36.02 16.73
N PRO A 440 11.79 -36.94 16.91
CA PRO A 440 11.92 -37.73 18.13
C PRO A 440 12.34 -36.92 19.38
N PHE A 441 12.76 -35.66 19.19
CA PHE A 441 13.16 -34.75 20.27
C PHE A 441 12.06 -33.78 20.73
N ALA A 442 10.80 -33.99 20.31
CA ALA A 442 9.67 -33.14 20.71
C ALA A 442 9.54 -33.08 22.24
N LEU A 443 9.56 -31.86 22.80
CA LEU A 443 9.30 -31.66 24.25
C LEU A 443 7.81 -31.81 24.54
N ILE A 444 6.95 -31.36 23.62
CA ILE A 444 5.49 -31.43 23.74
C ILE A 444 4.96 -31.84 22.37
N SER A 445 4.55 -33.10 22.20
CA SER A 445 4.00 -33.56 20.91
C SER A 445 2.61 -32.97 20.67
N THR A 446 2.38 -32.50 19.43
CA THR A 446 1.08 -31.96 18.99
C THR A 446 0.01 -33.05 18.91
N THR A 447 0.39 -34.33 18.72
CA THR A 447 -0.55 -35.45 18.59
C THR A 447 -0.94 -36.04 19.93
N SER A 448 0.03 -36.20 20.86
CA SER A 448 -0.20 -36.87 22.15
C SER A 448 -0.49 -35.93 23.30
N ASN A 449 0.00 -34.69 23.29
CA ASN A 449 -0.01 -33.78 24.44
C ASN A 449 -0.87 -32.52 24.22
N ALA A 450 -2.00 -32.62 23.49
CA ALA A 450 -2.89 -31.49 23.20
C ALA A 450 -3.38 -30.78 24.49
N MET A 451 -3.64 -31.52 25.56
CA MET A 451 -4.05 -30.92 26.84
C MET A 451 -2.94 -30.06 27.46
N THR A 452 -1.68 -30.44 27.32
CA THR A 452 -0.55 -29.64 27.82
C THR A 452 -0.42 -28.33 27.05
N ILE A 453 -0.63 -28.38 25.74
CA ILE A 453 -0.63 -27.17 24.86
C ILE A 453 -1.80 -26.26 25.25
N LEU A 454 -2.98 -26.82 25.54
CA LEU A 454 -4.14 -26.07 26.02
C LEU A 454 -3.82 -25.30 27.30
N ILE A 455 -3.29 -26.02 28.32
CA ILE A 455 -2.92 -25.42 29.59
C ILE A 455 -1.88 -24.32 29.38
N LEU A 456 -0.86 -24.57 28.57
CA LEU A 456 0.18 -23.59 28.24
C LEU A 456 -0.42 -22.34 27.57
N SER A 457 -1.36 -22.50 26.63
CA SER A 457 -2.07 -21.40 25.97
C SER A 457 -2.86 -20.55 26.96
N VAL A 458 -3.58 -21.20 27.88
CA VAL A 458 -4.35 -20.51 28.95
C VAL A 458 -3.41 -19.79 29.93
N VAL A 459 -2.26 -20.37 30.28
CA VAL A 459 -1.26 -19.72 31.13
C VAL A 459 -0.69 -18.47 30.48
N PHE A 460 -0.32 -18.52 29.19
CA PHE A 460 0.12 -17.33 28.48
C PHE A 460 -0.99 -16.27 28.37
N GLY A 461 -2.23 -16.68 28.15
CA GLY A 461 -3.39 -15.80 28.16
C GLY A 461 -3.57 -15.13 29.54
N PHE A 462 -3.47 -15.91 30.60
CA PHE A 462 -3.56 -15.39 31.94
C PHE A 462 -2.48 -14.35 32.27
N ILE A 463 -1.22 -14.63 31.91
CA ILE A 463 -0.12 -13.68 32.08
C ILE A 463 -0.41 -12.40 31.28
N THR A 464 -0.89 -12.52 30.02
CA THR A 464 -1.21 -11.38 29.18
C THR A 464 -2.30 -10.49 29.77
N VAL A 465 -3.39 -11.10 30.28
CA VAL A 465 -4.48 -10.36 30.93
C VAL A 465 -4.01 -9.67 32.19
N LEU A 466 -3.22 -10.37 33.04
CA LEU A 466 -2.65 -9.77 34.27
C LEU A 466 -1.76 -8.56 33.95
N VAL A 467 -0.89 -8.68 32.95
CA VAL A 467 -0.02 -7.57 32.53
C VAL A 467 -0.85 -6.41 31.99
N GLY A 468 -1.88 -6.68 31.18
CA GLY A 468 -2.80 -5.66 30.69
C GLY A 468 -3.50 -4.88 31.78
N LEU A 469 -4.08 -5.59 32.76
CA LEU A 469 -4.74 -4.98 33.93
C LEU A 469 -3.77 -4.19 34.81
N PHE A 470 -2.57 -4.70 35.01
CA PHE A 470 -1.53 -3.99 35.75
C PHE A 470 -1.13 -2.67 35.06
N LEU A 471 -0.96 -2.70 33.73
CA LEU A 471 -0.68 -1.50 32.95
C LEU A 471 -1.83 -0.49 33.01
N GLY A 472 -3.08 -0.96 32.97
CA GLY A 472 -4.28 -0.13 33.17
C GLY A 472 -4.29 0.56 34.53
N GLY A 473 -4.00 -0.19 35.60
CA GLY A 473 -3.84 0.38 36.94
C GLY A 473 -2.73 1.44 37.00
N MET A 474 -1.57 1.19 36.41
CA MET A 474 -0.47 2.16 36.35
C MET A 474 -0.81 3.41 35.54
N LYS A 475 -1.57 3.26 34.44
CA LYS A 475 -2.07 4.40 33.64
C LYS A 475 -2.95 5.31 34.50
N ASN A 476 -3.93 4.75 35.20
CA ASN A 476 -4.85 5.52 36.04
C ASN A 476 -4.15 6.19 37.25
N VAL A 477 -3.10 5.55 37.81
CA VAL A 477 -2.23 6.20 38.82
C VAL A 477 -1.55 7.44 38.23
N ARG A 478 -1.06 7.37 36.99
CA ARG A 478 -0.41 8.51 36.31
C ARG A 478 -1.41 9.65 36.04
N LEU A 479 -2.65 9.30 35.73
CA LEU A 479 -3.76 10.25 35.58
C LEU A 479 -4.32 10.77 36.92
N LYS A 480 -3.73 10.34 38.06
CA LYS A 480 -4.16 10.71 39.42
C LYS A 480 -5.56 10.20 39.82
N ASP A 481 -6.12 9.26 39.02
CA ASP A 481 -7.37 8.58 39.35
C ASP A 481 -7.10 7.27 40.10
N TYR A 482 -6.84 7.39 41.39
CA TYR A 482 -6.52 6.26 42.24
C TYR A 482 -7.70 5.32 42.45
N THR A 483 -8.92 5.82 42.29
CA THR A 483 -10.14 5.01 42.43
C THR A 483 -10.26 4.00 41.30
N GLU A 484 -10.15 4.51 40.08
CA GLU A 484 -10.21 3.67 38.90
C GLU A 484 -8.95 2.80 38.76
N ALA A 485 -7.79 3.28 39.20
CA ALA A 485 -6.57 2.47 39.27
C ALA A 485 -6.73 1.19 40.11
N TYR A 486 -7.43 1.30 41.24
CA TYR A 486 -7.72 0.14 42.09
C TYR A 486 -8.86 -0.70 41.48
N ASN A 487 -10.00 -0.10 41.17
CA ASN A 487 -11.23 -0.79 40.76
C ASN A 487 -11.11 -1.52 39.41
N ALA A 488 -10.48 -0.91 38.40
CA ALA A 488 -10.33 -1.50 37.09
C ALA A 488 -8.97 -2.19 36.84
N GLY A 489 -7.99 -1.92 37.72
CA GLY A 489 -6.63 -2.44 37.56
C GLY A 489 -6.21 -3.42 38.67
N PHE A 490 -5.64 -2.87 39.77
CA PHE A 490 -4.92 -3.67 40.77
C PHE A 490 -5.79 -4.66 41.52
N ALA A 491 -7.03 -4.34 41.84
CA ALA A 491 -7.93 -5.27 42.52
C ALA A 491 -8.19 -6.52 41.67
N TRP A 492 -8.40 -6.34 40.35
CA TRP A 492 -8.59 -7.49 39.45
C TRP A 492 -7.34 -8.32 39.26
N VAL A 493 -6.14 -7.73 39.24
CA VAL A 493 -4.87 -8.47 39.23
C VAL A 493 -4.80 -9.38 40.47
N LEU A 494 -5.14 -8.86 41.65
CA LEU A 494 -5.11 -9.64 42.92
C LEU A 494 -6.22 -10.69 42.97
N ILE A 495 -7.42 -10.40 42.47
CA ILE A 495 -8.53 -11.38 42.38
C ILE A 495 -8.15 -12.54 41.48
N LEU A 496 -7.64 -12.26 40.29
CA LEU A 496 -7.25 -13.28 39.32
C LEU A 496 -6.08 -14.12 39.82
N LEU A 497 -5.07 -13.50 40.46
CA LEU A 497 -3.99 -14.22 41.15
C LEU A 497 -4.53 -15.09 42.26
N GLY A 498 -5.47 -14.59 43.06
CA GLY A 498 -6.13 -15.37 44.10
C GLY A 498 -6.87 -16.59 43.55
N LEU A 499 -7.62 -16.44 42.47
CA LEU A 499 -8.30 -17.55 41.81
C LEU A 499 -7.31 -18.57 41.21
N MET A 500 -6.17 -18.09 40.64
CA MET A 500 -5.12 -18.98 40.15
C MET A 500 -4.49 -19.79 41.27
N LEU A 501 -4.14 -19.16 42.42
CA LEU A 501 -3.59 -19.86 43.59
C LEU A 501 -4.56 -20.89 44.13
N LEU A 502 -5.86 -20.59 44.14
CA LEU A 502 -6.91 -21.51 44.56
C LEU A 502 -6.98 -22.71 43.58
N ALA A 503 -6.93 -22.49 42.29
CA ALA A 503 -6.94 -23.56 41.28
C ALA A 503 -5.70 -24.46 41.41
N VAL A 504 -4.50 -23.86 41.45
CA VAL A 504 -3.21 -24.58 41.61
C VAL A 504 -3.16 -25.38 42.90
N GLY A 505 -3.62 -24.79 44.03
CA GLY A 505 -3.64 -25.47 45.34
C GLY A 505 -4.58 -26.67 45.41
N ASN A 506 -5.66 -26.69 44.59
CA ASN A 506 -6.57 -27.83 44.48
C ASN A 506 -6.08 -28.92 43.50
N ILE A 507 -5.34 -28.55 42.47
CA ILE A 507 -4.90 -29.50 41.41
C ILE A 507 -3.58 -30.19 41.80
N LEU A 508 -2.65 -29.46 42.44
CA LEU A 508 -1.32 -29.99 42.73
C LEU A 508 -1.26 -30.58 44.17
N PRO A 509 -0.98 -31.89 44.32
CA PRO A 509 -0.83 -32.50 45.61
C PRO A 509 0.37 -31.90 46.37
N GLY A 510 0.16 -31.50 47.63
CA GLY A 510 1.18 -30.88 48.48
C GLY A 510 1.13 -29.34 48.55
N MET A 511 0.30 -28.65 47.73
CA MET A 511 0.16 -27.20 47.75
C MET A 511 -1.15 -26.68 48.37
N SER A 512 -1.77 -27.47 49.27
CA SER A 512 -3.05 -27.13 49.91
C SER A 512 -3.02 -25.82 50.73
N LEU A 513 -1.85 -25.37 51.18
CA LEU A 513 -1.64 -24.06 51.81
C LEU A 513 -1.97 -22.86 50.88
N LEU A 514 -1.93 -23.05 49.56
CA LEU A 514 -2.28 -21.99 48.61
C LEU A 514 -3.80 -21.75 48.53
N VAL A 515 -4.61 -22.75 48.86
CA VAL A 515 -6.08 -22.65 48.79
C VAL A 515 -6.63 -21.55 49.70
N PRO A 516 -6.34 -21.52 51.02
CA PRO A 516 -6.84 -20.46 51.89
C PRO A 516 -6.26 -19.10 51.54
N ILE A 517 -5.01 -19.03 51.14
CA ILE A 517 -4.36 -17.77 50.70
C ILE A 517 -5.08 -17.20 49.48
N GLY A 518 -5.27 -18.01 48.44
CA GLY A 518 -5.95 -17.60 47.22
C GLY A 518 -7.40 -17.17 47.45
N LYS A 519 -8.13 -17.95 48.30
CA LYS A 519 -9.51 -17.63 48.67
C LYS A 519 -9.62 -16.26 49.35
N TRP A 520 -8.80 -16.00 50.37
CA TRP A 520 -8.86 -14.75 51.12
C TRP A 520 -8.37 -13.58 50.26
N LEU A 521 -7.36 -13.77 49.41
CA LEU A 521 -6.89 -12.74 48.49
C LEU A 521 -8.00 -12.30 47.54
N ALA A 522 -8.74 -13.24 46.95
CA ALA A 522 -9.85 -12.93 46.05
C ALA A 522 -11.02 -12.23 46.78
N ILE A 523 -11.44 -12.76 47.94
CA ILE A 523 -12.57 -12.21 48.67
C ILE A 523 -12.29 -10.81 49.20
N LEU A 524 -11.11 -10.58 49.80
CA LEU A 524 -10.75 -9.26 50.35
C LEU A 524 -10.71 -8.17 49.25
N ASN A 525 -10.20 -8.49 48.09
CA ASN A 525 -10.16 -7.52 46.97
C ASN A 525 -11.53 -7.32 46.32
N ALA A 526 -12.38 -8.35 46.24
CA ALA A 526 -13.77 -8.19 45.79
C ALA A 526 -14.56 -7.26 46.73
N ILE A 527 -14.41 -7.44 48.07
CA ILE A 527 -14.99 -6.52 49.06
C ILE A 527 -14.36 -5.13 48.91
N GLY A 528 -13.05 -5.04 48.66
CA GLY A 528 -12.33 -3.78 48.42
C GLY A 528 -12.92 -3.00 47.26
N ILE A 529 -13.26 -3.63 46.14
CA ILE A 529 -13.93 -2.99 45.00
C ILE A 529 -15.26 -2.37 45.42
N LEU A 530 -16.07 -3.11 46.22
CA LEU A 530 -17.35 -2.59 46.70
C LEU A 530 -17.17 -1.37 47.60
N ILE A 531 -16.22 -1.45 48.56
CA ILE A 531 -15.94 -0.34 49.48
C ILE A 531 -15.45 0.89 48.73
N VAL A 532 -14.46 0.75 47.84
CA VAL A 532 -13.91 1.87 47.07
C VAL A 532 -14.96 2.48 46.18
N SER A 533 -15.81 1.69 45.52
CA SER A 533 -16.92 2.18 44.70
C SER A 533 -17.95 2.98 45.51
N ILE A 534 -18.29 2.55 46.72
CA ILE A 534 -19.21 3.29 47.62
C ILE A 534 -18.58 4.62 48.06
N VAL A 535 -17.31 4.60 48.47
CA VAL A 535 -16.59 5.79 48.92
C VAL A 535 -16.47 6.81 47.80
N SER A 536 -16.14 6.37 46.60
CA SER A 536 -16.02 7.22 45.42
C SER A 536 -17.34 7.88 45.02
N ALA A 537 -18.43 7.12 45.01
CA ALA A 537 -19.74 7.61 44.63
C ALA A 537 -20.38 8.52 45.69
N LYS A 538 -19.84 8.56 46.91
CA LYS A 538 -20.41 9.28 48.09
C LYS A 538 -21.90 8.99 48.34
N LYS A 539 -22.43 7.89 47.77
CA LYS A 539 -23.84 7.46 47.86
C LYS A 539 -23.94 5.94 47.82
N LEU A 540 -25.03 5.40 48.35
CA LEU A 540 -25.28 3.95 48.32
C LEU A 540 -25.43 3.40 46.88
N SER A 541 -25.67 4.26 45.88
CA SER A 541 -25.63 3.89 44.45
C SER A 541 -24.27 3.37 43.98
N GLY A 542 -23.17 3.66 44.69
CA GLY A 542 -21.86 3.07 44.47
C GLY A 542 -21.80 1.56 44.65
N LEU A 543 -22.73 0.98 45.44
CA LEU A 543 -22.85 -0.46 45.60
C LEU A 543 -23.26 -1.13 44.26
N ALA A 544 -24.18 -0.53 43.52
CA ALA A 544 -24.60 -1.04 42.21
C ALA A 544 -23.45 -0.98 41.19
N SER A 545 -22.68 0.13 41.19
CA SER A 545 -21.48 0.28 40.37
C SER A 545 -20.41 -0.76 40.72
N GLY A 546 -20.18 -1.03 42.03
CA GLY A 546 -19.23 -2.05 42.48
C GLY A 546 -19.65 -3.47 42.08
N LEU A 547 -20.95 -3.80 42.21
CA LEU A 547 -21.50 -5.09 41.76
C LEU A 547 -21.40 -5.25 40.24
N PHE A 548 -21.67 -4.18 39.47
CA PHE A 548 -21.49 -4.20 38.04
C PHE A 548 -20.02 -4.38 37.64
N ASN A 549 -19.11 -3.78 38.40
CA ASN A 549 -17.68 -3.98 38.16
C ASN A 549 -17.27 -5.46 38.46
N LEU A 550 -17.80 -6.09 39.51
CA LEU A 550 -17.56 -7.50 39.77
C LEU A 550 -18.13 -8.44 38.69
N TYR A 551 -19.18 -8.03 37.98
CA TYR A 551 -19.72 -8.78 36.86
C TYR A 551 -18.70 -8.91 35.68
N ASN A 552 -17.72 -8.00 35.58
CA ASN A 552 -16.67 -8.06 34.59
C ASN A 552 -15.81 -9.33 34.65
N VAL A 553 -15.91 -10.11 35.72
CA VAL A 553 -15.27 -11.45 35.84
C VAL A 553 -15.63 -12.34 34.65
N SER A 554 -16.87 -12.27 34.18
CA SER A 554 -17.32 -13.04 33.01
C SER A 554 -16.57 -12.69 31.74
N GLY A 555 -16.24 -11.40 31.56
CA GLY A 555 -15.40 -10.90 30.45
C GLY A 555 -13.97 -11.47 30.51
N TYR A 556 -13.34 -11.45 31.70
CA TYR A 556 -11.98 -12.00 31.85
C TYR A 556 -11.91 -13.51 31.62
N VAL A 557 -12.95 -14.26 32.02
CA VAL A 557 -13.06 -15.68 31.66
C VAL A 557 -13.18 -15.88 30.18
N GLY A 558 -13.99 -15.05 29.49
CA GLY A 558 -14.11 -15.05 28.03
C GLY A 558 -12.78 -14.77 27.32
N ASP A 559 -12.01 -13.80 27.85
CA ASP A 559 -10.67 -13.49 27.34
C ASP A 559 -9.73 -14.68 27.46
N LEU A 560 -9.71 -15.36 28.64
CA LEU A 560 -8.88 -16.55 28.84
C LEU A 560 -9.25 -17.69 27.89
N VAL A 561 -10.54 -17.91 27.64
CA VAL A 561 -11.01 -18.89 26.66
C VAL A 561 -10.56 -18.52 25.25
N SER A 562 -10.49 -17.24 24.91
CA SER A 562 -10.00 -16.78 23.59
C SER A 562 -8.57 -17.23 23.31
N PHE A 563 -7.72 -17.38 24.33
CA PHE A 563 -6.34 -17.85 24.17
C PHE A 563 -6.22 -19.34 23.81
N THR A 564 -7.29 -20.13 23.93
CA THR A 564 -7.31 -21.53 23.43
C THR A 564 -7.07 -21.58 21.92
N ARG A 565 -7.25 -20.47 21.21
CA ARG A 565 -6.93 -20.30 19.77
C ARG A 565 -5.45 -20.55 19.48
N LEU A 566 -4.54 -20.23 20.41
CA LEU A 566 -3.11 -20.53 20.26
C LEU A 566 -2.89 -22.04 20.05
N MET A 567 -3.55 -22.85 20.87
CA MET A 567 -3.53 -24.30 20.72
C MET A 567 -4.21 -24.74 19.43
N ALA A 568 -5.45 -24.26 19.19
CA ALA A 568 -6.27 -24.74 18.08
C ALA A 568 -5.57 -24.53 16.72
N LEU A 569 -4.93 -23.37 16.49
CA LEU A 569 -4.23 -23.08 15.25
C LEU A 569 -2.93 -23.86 15.12
N GLY A 570 -2.16 -24.00 16.21
CA GLY A 570 -0.94 -24.79 16.22
C GLY A 570 -1.20 -26.27 15.88
N LEU A 571 -2.23 -26.87 16.52
CA LEU A 571 -2.64 -28.25 16.21
C LEU A 571 -3.19 -28.40 14.80
N SER A 572 -4.00 -27.45 14.33
CA SER A 572 -4.56 -27.48 12.98
C SER A 572 -3.45 -27.45 11.92
N GLY A 573 -2.50 -26.51 12.03
CA GLY A 573 -1.39 -26.41 11.09
C GLY A 573 -0.52 -27.68 11.03
N ALA A 574 -0.19 -28.25 12.20
CA ALA A 574 0.57 -29.49 12.30
C ALA A 574 -0.21 -30.68 11.71
N SER A 575 -1.51 -30.80 12.01
CA SER A 575 -2.36 -31.87 11.48
C SER A 575 -2.51 -31.81 9.97
N ILE A 576 -2.69 -30.62 9.39
CA ILE A 576 -2.76 -30.42 7.93
C ILE A 576 -1.42 -30.81 7.30
N GLY A 577 -0.28 -30.37 7.87
CA GLY A 577 1.04 -30.74 7.38
C GLY A 577 1.27 -32.25 7.39
N SER A 578 0.88 -32.92 8.48
CA SER A 578 0.95 -34.39 8.59
C SER A 578 0.05 -35.10 7.57
N ALA A 579 -1.18 -34.62 7.36
CA ALA A 579 -2.07 -35.16 6.32
C ALA A 579 -1.49 -35.02 4.92
N PHE A 580 -0.83 -33.91 4.60
CA PHE A 580 -0.15 -33.72 3.32
C PHE A 580 1.02 -34.68 3.14
N ASN A 581 1.78 -34.94 4.19
CA ASN A 581 2.83 -35.96 4.20
C ASN A 581 2.28 -37.37 3.94
N LEU A 582 1.12 -37.71 4.51
CA LEU A 582 0.44 -38.97 4.23
C LEU A 582 0.04 -39.10 2.75
N ILE A 583 -0.51 -38.05 2.15
CA ILE A 583 -0.87 -38.04 0.72
C ILE A 583 0.35 -38.28 -0.15
N VAL A 584 1.47 -37.61 0.12
CA VAL A 584 2.73 -37.78 -0.60
C VAL A 584 3.27 -39.22 -0.43
N ASN A 585 3.10 -39.83 0.74
CA ASN A 585 3.53 -41.18 1.03
C ASN A 585 2.70 -42.28 0.33
N LEU A 586 1.51 -41.97 -0.20
CA LEU A 586 0.73 -42.92 -1.00
C LEU A 586 1.37 -43.27 -2.35
N PHE A 587 2.27 -42.42 -2.86
CA PHE A 587 2.94 -42.67 -4.12
C PHE A 587 4.04 -43.75 -3.97
N PRO A 588 4.23 -44.64 -4.98
CA PRO A 588 5.34 -45.56 -4.99
C PRO A 588 6.69 -44.84 -4.99
N PRO A 589 7.80 -45.47 -4.59
CA PRO A 589 9.09 -44.79 -4.36
C PRO A 589 9.55 -43.89 -5.52
N LEU A 590 9.42 -44.36 -6.76
CA LEU A 590 9.76 -43.54 -7.94
C LEU A 590 8.82 -42.34 -8.13
N GLY A 591 7.52 -42.53 -7.88
CA GLY A 591 6.50 -41.48 -7.94
C GLY A 591 6.68 -40.43 -6.85
N ARG A 592 7.23 -40.78 -5.68
CA ARG A 592 7.51 -39.81 -4.60
C ARG A 592 8.57 -38.79 -4.99
N PHE A 593 9.62 -39.21 -5.67
CA PHE A 593 10.72 -38.32 -6.11
C PHE A 593 10.36 -37.46 -7.34
N THR A 594 9.26 -37.75 -8.02
CA THR A 594 8.80 -36.99 -9.19
C THR A 594 7.53 -36.18 -8.81
N VAL A 595 6.35 -36.77 -9.01
CA VAL A 595 5.07 -36.13 -8.76
C VAL A 595 4.89 -35.83 -7.27
N GLY A 596 5.31 -36.74 -6.38
CA GLY A 596 5.21 -36.57 -4.94
C GLY A 596 6.03 -35.40 -4.42
N LEU A 597 7.22 -35.14 -4.96
CA LEU A 597 8.04 -33.99 -4.57
C LEU A 597 7.39 -32.66 -4.99
N VAL A 598 6.84 -32.58 -6.20
CA VAL A 598 6.14 -31.39 -6.67
C VAL A 598 4.90 -31.14 -5.78
N LEU A 599 4.14 -32.19 -5.51
CA LEU A 599 2.95 -32.12 -4.65
C LEU A 599 3.32 -31.70 -3.23
N PHE A 600 4.41 -32.25 -2.66
CA PHE A 600 4.93 -31.85 -1.36
C PHE A 600 5.21 -30.34 -1.30
N ILE A 601 5.97 -29.83 -2.28
CA ILE A 601 6.31 -28.39 -2.31
C ILE A 601 5.04 -27.53 -2.41
N VAL A 602 4.10 -27.87 -3.29
CA VAL A 602 2.86 -27.09 -3.48
C VAL A 602 1.99 -27.11 -2.24
N LEU A 603 1.73 -28.30 -1.67
CA LEU A 603 0.87 -28.43 -0.49
C LEU A 603 1.46 -27.77 0.75
N HIS A 604 2.79 -27.94 0.99
CA HIS A 604 3.44 -27.26 2.10
C HIS A 604 3.56 -25.75 1.89
N ALA A 605 3.71 -25.25 0.66
CA ALA A 605 3.65 -23.81 0.38
C ALA A 605 2.28 -23.23 0.72
N ILE A 606 1.20 -23.92 0.36
CA ILE A 606 -0.17 -23.52 0.70
C ILE A 606 -0.37 -23.55 2.23
N ASN A 607 0.00 -24.64 2.90
CA ASN A 607 -0.15 -24.74 4.36
C ASN A 607 0.67 -23.67 5.08
N MET A 608 1.89 -23.43 4.67
CA MET A 608 2.76 -22.39 5.22
C MET A 608 2.12 -20.99 5.07
N PHE A 609 1.61 -20.67 3.88
CA PHE A 609 0.94 -19.39 3.64
C PHE A 609 -0.30 -19.23 4.53
N LEU A 610 -1.18 -20.25 4.59
CA LEU A 610 -2.37 -20.22 5.41
C LEU A 610 -2.05 -20.13 6.90
N SER A 611 -1.04 -20.86 7.38
CA SER A 611 -0.60 -20.84 8.77
C SER A 611 -0.01 -19.48 9.16
N PHE A 612 0.80 -18.87 8.30
CA PHE A 612 1.34 -17.52 8.56
C PHE A 612 0.23 -16.47 8.55
N LEU A 613 -0.69 -16.52 7.60
CA LEU A 613 -1.82 -15.60 7.53
C LEU A 613 -2.72 -15.73 8.77
N SER A 614 -3.06 -16.97 9.15
CA SER A 614 -3.86 -17.24 10.36
C SER A 614 -3.16 -16.78 11.62
N GLY A 615 -1.86 -17.10 11.77
CA GLY A 615 -1.05 -16.67 12.91
C GLY A 615 -0.98 -15.15 13.02
N TYR A 616 -0.80 -14.46 11.89
CA TYR A 616 -0.76 -13.00 11.84
C TYR A 616 -2.09 -12.36 12.26
N VAL A 617 -3.19 -12.77 11.65
CA VAL A 617 -4.52 -12.20 11.91
C VAL A 617 -4.99 -12.50 13.34
N HIS A 618 -4.87 -13.75 13.75
CA HIS A 618 -5.34 -14.15 15.08
C HIS A 618 -4.40 -13.69 16.20
N GLY A 619 -3.09 -13.58 15.93
CA GLY A 619 -2.14 -12.97 16.86
C GLY A 619 -2.45 -11.48 17.08
N ALA A 620 -2.69 -10.73 15.99
CA ALA A 620 -3.11 -9.32 16.09
C ALA A 620 -4.43 -9.18 16.87
N ARG A 621 -5.41 -10.05 16.64
CA ARG A 621 -6.67 -10.02 17.37
C ARG A 621 -6.49 -10.23 18.88
N LEU A 622 -5.66 -11.20 19.32
CA LEU A 622 -5.39 -11.42 20.74
C LEU A 622 -4.75 -10.20 21.40
N ILE A 623 -3.89 -9.48 20.67
CA ILE A 623 -3.31 -8.23 21.17
C ILE A 623 -4.36 -7.11 21.21
N PHE A 624 -5.16 -6.93 20.17
CA PHE A 624 -6.07 -5.79 20.05
C PHE A 624 -7.29 -5.90 20.98
N VAL A 625 -7.86 -7.09 21.11
CA VAL A 625 -9.10 -7.27 21.87
C VAL A 625 -8.80 -7.63 23.33
N GLU A 626 -8.00 -8.67 23.55
CA GLU A 626 -7.79 -9.26 24.87
C GLU A 626 -6.70 -8.53 25.69
N PHE A 627 -5.72 -7.87 25.03
CA PHE A 627 -4.65 -7.15 25.72
C PHE A 627 -4.87 -5.63 25.72
N PHE A 628 -4.97 -4.97 24.54
CA PHE A 628 -5.16 -3.51 24.48
C PHE A 628 -6.48 -3.06 25.10
N GLY A 629 -7.55 -3.82 24.97
CA GLY A 629 -8.83 -3.53 25.60
C GLY A 629 -8.80 -3.38 27.13
N LYS A 630 -7.67 -3.72 27.79
CA LYS A 630 -7.50 -3.58 29.25
C LYS A 630 -6.92 -2.24 29.69
N PHE A 631 -6.16 -1.54 28.84
CA PHE A 631 -5.45 -0.34 29.27
C PHE A 631 -5.21 0.70 28.17
N TYR A 632 -5.28 0.31 26.92
CA TYR A 632 -4.82 1.13 25.82
C TYR A 632 -5.99 1.82 25.12
N GLU A 633 -5.96 3.13 25.02
CA GLU A 633 -6.95 3.92 24.30
C GLU A 633 -6.51 4.19 22.87
N GLY A 634 -5.26 4.63 22.72
CA GLY A 634 -4.70 5.01 21.42
C GLY A 634 -5.31 6.31 20.87
N GLY A 635 -5.03 6.58 19.60
CA GLY A 635 -5.52 7.78 18.91
C GLY A 635 -4.51 8.93 18.89
N GLY A 636 -3.23 8.66 19.22
CA GLY A 636 -2.16 9.64 19.07
C GLY A 636 -1.91 10.01 17.61
N LYS A 637 -1.58 11.27 17.34
CA LYS A 637 -1.27 11.80 16.01
C LYS A 637 0.19 11.47 15.65
N PRO A 638 0.50 10.95 14.45
CA PRO A 638 1.88 10.67 14.09
C PRO A 638 2.68 11.95 13.89
N PHE A 639 3.94 11.95 14.33
CA PHE A 639 4.88 13.06 14.07
C PHE A 639 5.24 13.12 12.59
N ARG A 640 4.88 14.21 11.92
CA ARG A 640 5.10 14.48 10.49
C ARG A 640 5.89 15.78 10.31
N PRO A 641 7.20 15.75 10.43
CA PRO A 641 8.01 16.95 10.26
C PRO A 641 7.95 17.45 8.81
N LEU A 642 8.11 18.78 8.63
CA LEU A 642 8.33 19.38 7.31
C LEU A 642 9.67 18.87 6.77
N LYS A 643 9.61 17.95 5.80
CA LYS A 643 10.78 17.31 5.21
C LYS A 643 10.71 17.31 3.67
N PRO A 644 11.84 17.15 2.98
CA PRO A 644 11.85 16.95 1.54
C PRO A 644 11.03 15.72 1.16
N SER A 645 10.39 15.76 -0.02
CA SER A 645 9.77 14.57 -0.58
C SER A 645 10.83 13.53 -0.95
N GLU A 646 10.57 12.28 -0.59
CA GLU A 646 11.41 11.12 -0.92
C GLU A 646 10.60 10.07 -1.70
N ARG A 647 9.75 10.53 -2.60
CA ARG A 647 8.89 9.62 -3.39
C ARG A 647 9.73 8.78 -4.36
N TYR A 648 10.66 9.41 -5.07
CA TYR A 648 11.53 8.79 -6.06
C TYR A 648 13.01 8.79 -5.66
N ILE A 649 13.42 9.75 -4.86
CA ILE A 649 14.81 10.02 -4.49
C ILE A 649 14.97 9.85 -2.98
N LYS A 650 16.16 9.44 -2.55
CA LYS A 650 16.54 9.48 -1.14
C LYS A 650 17.43 10.70 -0.90
N THR A 651 17.00 11.59 -0.01
CA THR A 651 17.80 12.76 0.37
C THR A 651 18.97 12.33 1.28
N LYS A 652 20.20 12.61 0.85
CA LYS A 652 21.39 12.44 1.70
C LYS A 652 21.51 13.67 2.60
N LYS A 653 21.70 13.42 3.91
CA LYS A 653 22.07 14.45 4.87
C LYS A 653 23.54 14.81 4.71
#